data_2d824b95166fce9f2b39f08ca5a86f2a
#
_entry.id   2d824b95166fce9f2b39f08ca5a86f2a
#
_cell.length_a   1.000
_cell.length_b   1.000
_cell.length_c   1.000
_cell.angle_alpha   90.00
_cell.angle_beta   90.00
_cell.angle_gamma   90.00
#
_symmetry.space_group_name_H-M   'P 1'
#
loop_
_entity.id
_entity.type
_entity.pdbx_description
1 polymer ?
#
loop_
_entity_poly.entity_id
_entity_poly.type
_entity_poly.pdbx_seq_one_letter_code
_entity_poly.pdbx_strand_id
1 'polypeptide(L)'
;MSQEKDSRQYIKIRGANEHNLKNIDVDIPRDKLVVLTGLSGSGKSSLAFDTIYAEGQRRYMESLSSYARQFLGQMEKPDVESIEGLSPAISIDQKSTNRNPRSTVGTVTEIYDYFRLLYARVGIPHCPKCGREIKKQTVDQMVEQIMEMPERTKIQLLAPVVRGRKGTHAKLLDRAKKSGYVRVKIDGNMYELSEEIKLDKNIKHNIEIVVDRLVVKEGIEQRLTDSIENVLNLAEGLMTVDVIGGESVQFSESFSCPDCGISIEEIEPRSFSFNNPFGACPECFGLGYKMEFDENLMIPDKRLSISEGAITVMGWQSCTDKKSFTYAILDALSKEYDFSLDTPFEDYSKEIHDVLLHGTNGKEVKVYYKGQRGEGVYDVAFEGLIKNVERRYRETGSETMKAEYEEFMNITPCHACKGQRLKPGALAVTVGDKNIAELTGMSIEKLQAFLKELKLTNHQMLIGGQILKEINSRIQFLMDVGLNYLTLGRATGTLSGGEAQRIRLATQIGSGLVGVAYILDEPSIGLHQRDNDKLLGTLKHLRDLGNSVIVVEHDEDTMREADFIVDIGPGAGEHGGEVVATGNAEEIMQNEKSVTGAYLSGRIKIPVPETRREPTGWLKVLGAQENNLKNIDVSFPLGVMTCVTGVSGSGKSSLVNQILYKRLARDLNRARTI
;
A
#
# COMPACT_ATOMS: atom_id res chain seq x y z
N MET A 1 3.65 -33.77 -48.19
CA MET A 1 2.44 -32.92 -47.95
C MET A 1 2.37 -32.64 -46.47
N SER A 2 2.80 -31.48 -46.03
CA SER A 2 2.64 -31.04 -44.64
C SER A 2 1.13 -30.92 -44.39
N GLN A 3 0.60 -31.70 -43.44
CA GLN A 3 -0.76 -31.52 -42.97
C GLN A 3 -0.84 -30.06 -42.41
N GLU A 4 -1.68 -29.26 -43.01
CA GLU A 4 -1.97 -27.91 -42.57
C GLU A 4 -2.50 -28.01 -41.12
N LYS A 5 -1.71 -27.54 -40.15
CA LYS A 5 -2.07 -27.58 -38.73
C LYS A 5 -3.33 -26.74 -38.53
N ASP A 6 -4.36 -27.31 -37.87
CA ASP A 6 -5.64 -26.61 -37.60
C ASP A 6 -5.43 -25.39 -36.68
N SER A 7 -5.92 -24.20 -37.07
CA SER A 7 -5.91 -22.98 -36.25
C SER A 7 -6.67 -23.11 -34.93
N ARG A 8 -7.48 -24.15 -34.75
CA ARG A 8 -8.09 -24.48 -33.46
C ARG A 8 -7.11 -25.08 -32.47
N GLN A 9 -6.01 -25.67 -32.94
CA GLN A 9 -4.99 -26.31 -32.11
C GLN A 9 -3.69 -25.53 -32.03
N TYR A 10 -3.48 -24.54 -32.92
CA TYR A 10 -2.25 -23.75 -32.98
C TYR A 10 -2.53 -22.27 -33.13
N ILE A 11 -1.69 -21.45 -32.47
CA ILE A 11 -1.53 -20.05 -32.81
C ILE A 11 -0.53 -19.99 -33.95
N LYS A 12 -0.98 -19.61 -35.14
CA LYS A 12 -0.14 -19.51 -36.34
C LYS A 12 0.30 -18.06 -36.52
N ILE A 13 1.59 -17.82 -36.43
CA ILE A 13 2.18 -16.49 -36.62
C ILE A 13 2.92 -16.53 -37.95
N ARG A 14 2.69 -15.53 -38.80
CA ARG A 14 3.32 -15.39 -40.10
C ARG A 14 3.87 -13.99 -40.29
N GLY A 15 5.12 -13.92 -40.72
CA GLY A 15 5.76 -12.66 -41.04
C GLY A 15 5.94 -11.72 -39.84
N ALA A 16 6.27 -12.22 -38.67
CA ALA A 16 6.52 -11.34 -37.52
C ALA A 16 7.86 -10.62 -37.67
N ASN A 17 7.82 -9.28 -37.63
CA ASN A 17 8.95 -8.41 -37.92
C ASN A 17 9.14 -7.27 -36.91
N GLU A 18 8.57 -7.39 -35.72
CA GLU A 18 8.74 -6.39 -34.64
C GLU A 18 10.20 -6.33 -34.16
N HIS A 19 10.70 -5.11 -34.03
CA HIS A 19 12.06 -4.81 -33.56
C HIS A 19 13.14 -5.55 -34.35
N ASN A 20 13.77 -6.57 -33.74
CA ASN A 20 14.83 -7.36 -34.37
C ASN A 20 14.37 -8.69 -34.96
N LEU A 21 13.07 -8.99 -34.94
CA LEU A 21 12.53 -10.18 -35.58
C LEU A 21 12.70 -10.11 -37.11
N LYS A 22 13.08 -11.22 -37.73
CA LYS A 22 13.42 -11.30 -39.14
C LYS A 22 12.33 -11.97 -39.95
N ASN A 23 11.13 -11.39 -39.98
CA ASN A 23 9.98 -11.90 -40.73
C ASN A 23 9.72 -13.39 -40.46
N ILE A 24 9.61 -13.74 -39.17
CA ILE A 24 9.57 -15.14 -38.72
C ILE A 24 8.16 -15.72 -38.80
N ASP A 25 8.14 -17.03 -39.13
CA ASP A 25 6.95 -17.88 -39.09
C ASP A 25 7.08 -18.88 -37.95
N VAL A 26 6.06 -19.00 -37.11
CA VAL A 26 6.05 -20.00 -36.04
C VAL A 26 4.63 -20.45 -35.71
N ASP A 27 4.47 -21.75 -35.44
CA ASP A 27 3.24 -22.37 -34.98
C ASP A 27 3.38 -22.76 -33.51
N ILE A 28 2.63 -22.12 -32.64
CA ILE A 28 2.63 -22.36 -31.19
C ILE A 28 1.40 -23.18 -30.83
N PRO A 29 1.52 -24.34 -30.15
CA PRO A 29 0.37 -25.14 -29.76
C PRO A 29 -0.46 -24.42 -28.70
N ARG A 30 -1.78 -24.47 -28.84
CA ARG A 30 -2.75 -23.90 -27.86
C ARG A 30 -2.92 -24.84 -26.68
N ASP A 31 -3.36 -24.26 -25.55
CA ASP A 31 -3.68 -25.00 -24.32
C ASP A 31 -2.48 -25.83 -23.81
N LYS A 32 -1.29 -25.25 -23.97
CA LYS A 32 0.00 -25.83 -23.60
C LYS A 32 0.83 -24.83 -22.81
N LEU A 33 1.80 -25.34 -22.04
CA LEU A 33 2.87 -24.57 -21.45
C LEU A 33 3.99 -24.43 -22.48
N VAL A 34 4.15 -23.23 -23.02
CA VAL A 34 5.11 -22.90 -24.07
C VAL A 34 6.19 -21.98 -23.51
N VAL A 35 7.44 -22.35 -23.72
CA VAL A 35 8.58 -21.51 -23.30
C VAL A 35 9.23 -20.88 -24.54
N LEU A 36 9.34 -19.54 -24.51
CA LEU A 36 10.16 -18.79 -25.46
C LEU A 36 11.52 -18.56 -24.81
N THR A 37 12.56 -19.13 -25.42
CA THR A 37 13.93 -19.09 -24.89
C THR A 37 14.92 -18.56 -25.91
N GLY A 38 16.18 -18.39 -25.53
CA GLY A 38 17.27 -17.86 -26.34
C GLY A 38 18.10 -16.82 -25.60
N LEU A 39 19.13 -16.30 -26.23
CA LEU A 39 20.04 -15.32 -25.66
C LEU A 39 19.30 -14.00 -25.30
N SER A 40 19.85 -13.24 -24.36
CA SER A 40 19.34 -11.90 -24.06
C SER A 40 19.43 -11.02 -25.30
N GLY A 41 18.34 -10.29 -25.62
CA GLY A 41 18.27 -9.47 -26.83
C GLY A 41 18.04 -10.26 -28.14
N SER A 42 17.71 -11.56 -28.09
CA SER A 42 17.45 -12.37 -29.30
C SER A 42 16.08 -12.10 -29.94
N GLY A 43 15.15 -11.41 -29.29
CA GLY A 43 13.80 -11.11 -29.81
C GLY A 43 12.66 -11.86 -29.12
N LYS A 44 12.91 -12.56 -28.01
CA LYS A 44 11.88 -13.27 -27.23
C LYS A 44 10.72 -12.38 -26.82
N SER A 45 11.06 -11.25 -26.18
CA SER A 45 10.05 -10.29 -25.70
C SER A 45 9.33 -9.60 -26.85
N SER A 46 10.02 -9.36 -27.98
CA SER A 46 9.41 -8.82 -29.21
C SER A 46 8.35 -9.77 -29.76
N LEU A 47 8.59 -11.08 -29.75
CA LEU A 47 7.59 -12.06 -30.15
C LEU A 47 6.46 -12.18 -29.14
N ALA A 48 6.79 -12.30 -27.83
CA ALA A 48 5.80 -12.53 -26.78
C ALA A 48 4.87 -11.33 -26.54
N PHE A 49 5.46 -10.16 -26.32
CA PHE A 49 4.73 -8.97 -25.87
C PHE A 49 4.40 -8.02 -27.02
N ASP A 50 5.38 -7.68 -27.86
CA ASP A 50 5.16 -6.68 -28.90
C ASP A 50 4.42 -7.26 -30.12
N THR A 51 4.39 -8.61 -30.27
CA THR A 51 3.65 -9.28 -31.35
C THR A 51 2.40 -10.00 -30.83
N ILE A 52 2.55 -11.08 -30.05
CA ILE A 52 1.42 -11.94 -29.64
C ILE A 52 0.45 -11.21 -28.72
N TYR A 53 0.97 -10.63 -27.63
CA TYR A 53 0.15 -9.91 -26.66
C TYR A 53 -0.47 -8.66 -27.29
N ALA A 54 0.30 -7.86 -28.01
CA ALA A 54 -0.16 -6.64 -28.64
C ALA A 54 -1.32 -6.90 -29.61
N GLU A 55 -1.23 -7.93 -30.46
CA GLU A 55 -2.32 -8.30 -31.38
C GLU A 55 -3.52 -8.86 -30.65
N GLY A 56 -3.34 -9.65 -29.58
CA GLY A 56 -4.43 -10.15 -28.76
C GLY A 56 -5.22 -9.02 -28.07
N GLN A 57 -4.52 -8.03 -27.52
CA GLN A 57 -5.13 -6.83 -26.93
C GLN A 57 -5.82 -5.98 -27.99
N ARG A 58 -5.17 -5.74 -29.14
CA ARG A 58 -5.77 -4.96 -30.22
C ARG A 58 -7.11 -5.54 -30.67
N ARG A 59 -7.19 -6.85 -30.89
CA ARG A 59 -8.44 -7.54 -31.29
C ARG A 59 -9.51 -7.46 -30.20
N TYR A 60 -9.12 -7.61 -28.94
CA TYR A 60 -10.03 -7.45 -27.83
C TYR A 60 -10.61 -6.01 -27.78
N MET A 61 -9.76 -5.01 -27.93
CA MET A 61 -10.16 -3.59 -27.94
C MET A 61 -11.07 -3.27 -29.13
N GLU A 62 -10.84 -3.85 -30.30
CA GLU A 62 -11.70 -3.70 -31.49
C GLU A 62 -13.08 -4.31 -31.27
N SER A 63 -13.21 -5.34 -30.46
CA SER A 63 -14.48 -5.96 -30.10
C SER A 63 -15.35 -5.10 -29.18
N LEU A 64 -14.77 -4.10 -28.50
CA LEU A 64 -15.47 -3.18 -27.60
C LEU A 64 -16.30 -2.13 -28.34
N SER A 65 -17.28 -1.54 -27.65
CA SER A 65 -18.08 -0.46 -28.21
C SER A 65 -17.23 0.76 -28.62
N SER A 66 -17.70 1.55 -29.60
CA SER A 66 -17.00 2.76 -30.04
C SER A 66 -16.77 3.76 -28.89
N TYR A 67 -17.69 3.80 -27.94
CA TYR A 67 -17.56 4.63 -26.72
C TYR A 67 -16.40 4.17 -25.83
N ALA A 68 -16.29 2.87 -25.54
CA ALA A 68 -15.21 2.33 -24.74
C ALA A 68 -13.82 2.55 -25.40
N ARG A 69 -13.74 2.41 -26.73
CA ARG A 69 -12.51 2.65 -27.51
C ARG A 69 -12.00 4.09 -27.42
N GLN A 70 -12.89 5.08 -27.31
CA GLN A 70 -12.48 6.49 -27.14
C GLN A 70 -11.71 6.76 -25.85
N PHE A 71 -12.01 6.02 -24.78
CA PHE A 71 -11.32 6.16 -23.49
C PHE A 71 -10.02 5.36 -23.40
N LEU A 72 -9.92 4.23 -24.10
CA LEU A 72 -8.80 3.30 -23.98
C LEU A 72 -7.68 3.57 -25.01
N GLY A 73 -7.94 4.46 -25.98
CA GLY A 73 -7.00 4.80 -27.04
C GLY A 73 -6.99 3.76 -28.19
N GLN A 74 -6.35 4.12 -29.30
CA GLN A 74 -6.07 3.18 -30.39
C GLN A 74 -4.72 2.52 -30.14
N MET A 75 -4.69 1.19 -30.22
CA MET A 75 -3.44 0.42 -30.23
C MET A 75 -2.97 0.28 -31.68
N GLU A 76 -1.68 0.50 -31.91
CA GLU A 76 -1.07 0.27 -33.21
C GLU A 76 -1.07 -1.22 -33.52
N LYS A 77 -1.23 -1.57 -34.80
CA LYS A 77 -1.12 -2.95 -35.25
C LYS A 77 0.35 -3.35 -35.22
N PRO A 78 0.72 -4.46 -34.57
CA PRO A 78 2.10 -4.94 -34.60
C PRO A 78 2.52 -5.28 -36.04
N ASP A 79 3.83 -5.19 -36.30
CA ASP A 79 4.42 -5.54 -37.61
C ASP A 79 4.46 -7.05 -37.76
N VAL A 80 3.34 -7.57 -38.24
CA VAL A 80 3.10 -9.00 -38.50
C VAL A 80 2.11 -9.16 -39.66
N GLU A 81 2.36 -10.09 -40.56
CA GLU A 81 1.44 -10.35 -41.67
C GLU A 81 0.10 -10.87 -41.16
N SER A 82 0.11 -11.96 -40.39
CA SER A 82 -1.08 -12.54 -39.80
C SER A 82 -0.82 -13.33 -38.52
N ILE A 83 -1.79 -13.35 -37.62
CA ILE A 83 -1.84 -14.28 -36.48
C ILE A 83 -3.23 -14.91 -36.46
N GLU A 84 -3.27 -16.26 -36.61
CA GLU A 84 -4.50 -17.04 -36.52
C GLU A 84 -4.56 -17.85 -35.23
N GLY A 85 -5.76 -18.18 -34.75
CA GLY A 85 -5.96 -19.01 -33.56
C GLY A 85 -5.64 -18.34 -32.21
N LEU A 86 -5.46 -17.02 -32.20
CA LEU A 86 -5.11 -16.26 -30.99
C LEU A 86 -6.36 -16.08 -30.10
N SER A 87 -6.21 -16.46 -28.84
CA SER A 87 -7.19 -16.21 -27.77
C SER A 87 -7.03 -14.79 -27.18
N PRO A 88 -7.99 -14.27 -26.41
CA PRO A 88 -7.78 -13.08 -25.61
C PRO A 88 -6.49 -13.21 -24.76
N ALA A 89 -5.64 -12.21 -24.78
CA ALA A 89 -4.31 -12.29 -24.19
C ALA A 89 -4.23 -11.44 -22.90
N ILE A 90 -3.57 -11.97 -21.88
CA ILE A 90 -3.27 -11.30 -20.61
C ILE A 90 -1.76 -11.32 -20.40
N SER A 91 -1.18 -10.13 -20.18
CA SER A 91 0.23 -9.96 -19.89
C SER A 91 0.49 -9.91 -18.39
N ILE A 92 1.53 -10.61 -17.95
CA ILE A 92 2.05 -10.55 -16.58
C ILE A 92 3.54 -10.20 -16.67
N ASP A 93 3.81 -8.90 -16.80
CA ASP A 93 5.16 -8.35 -16.94
C ASP A 93 5.78 -7.94 -15.58
N GLN A 94 7.09 -7.64 -15.58
CA GLN A 94 7.81 -7.16 -14.39
C GLN A 94 7.72 -5.64 -14.16
N LYS A 95 7.38 -4.86 -15.20
CA LYS A 95 7.67 -3.42 -15.25
C LYS A 95 6.76 -2.50 -14.43
N SER A 96 5.62 -2.94 -13.94
CA SER A 96 4.67 -2.06 -13.28
C SER A 96 4.59 -2.29 -11.77
N THR A 97 5.46 -1.65 -11.00
CA THR A 97 5.21 -1.45 -9.58
C THR A 97 4.21 -0.29 -9.42
N ASN A 98 3.05 -0.58 -8.87
CA ASN A 98 2.07 0.44 -8.54
C ASN A 98 2.65 1.34 -7.43
N ARG A 99 2.92 2.61 -7.75
CA ARG A 99 3.47 3.60 -6.81
C ARG A 99 2.43 4.23 -5.88
N ASN A 100 1.17 3.80 -5.96
CA ASN A 100 0.15 4.34 -5.07
C ASN A 100 0.42 3.92 -3.61
N PRO A 101 0.66 4.87 -2.68
CA PRO A 101 1.02 4.55 -1.30
C PRO A 101 -0.11 3.86 -0.52
N ARG A 102 -1.34 3.91 -1.04
CA ARG A 102 -2.51 3.24 -0.45
C ARG A 102 -2.73 1.82 -0.96
N SER A 103 -2.02 1.42 -2.02
CA SER A 103 -2.09 0.06 -2.55
C SER A 103 -1.30 -0.91 -1.67
N THR A 104 -1.94 -1.99 -1.27
CA THR A 104 -1.32 -3.07 -0.49
C THR A 104 -1.50 -4.42 -1.19
N VAL A 105 -0.74 -5.42 -0.78
CA VAL A 105 -0.92 -6.80 -1.27
C VAL A 105 -2.38 -7.24 -1.12
N GLY A 106 -2.99 -6.98 0.03
CA GLY A 106 -4.39 -7.35 0.29
C GLY A 106 -5.39 -6.65 -0.62
N THR A 107 -5.16 -5.39 -1.01
CA THR A 107 -6.07 -4.66 -1.91
C THR A 107 -5.91 -5.08 -3.37
N VAL A 108 -4.70 -5.37 -3.82
CA VAL A 108 -4.44 -5.81 -5.21
C VAL A 108 -4.95 -7.23 -5.45
N THR A 109 -4.89 -8.09 -4.43
CA THR A 109 -5.41 -9.47 -4.48
C THR A 109 -6.90 -9.57 -4.17
N GLU A 110 -7.56 -8.45 -3.88
CA GLU A 110 -8.97 -8.37 -3.43
C GLU A 110 -9.24 -9.08 -2.09
N ILE A 111 -8.26 -9.74 -1.48
CA ILE A 111 -8.43 -10.46 -0.20
C ILE A 111 -8.90 -9.49 0.90
N TYR A 112 -8.41 -8.25 0.88
CA TYR A 112 -8.81 -7.23 1.85
C TYR A 112 -10.30 -6.89 1.76
N ASP A 113 -10.88 -6.89 0.56
CA ASP A 113 -12.31 -6.61 0.37
C ASP A 113 -13.18 -7.74 0.94
N TYR A 114 -12.73 -8.99 0.81
CA TYR A 114 -13.39 -10.11 1.48
C TYR A 114 -13.24 -10.05 3.02
N PHE A 115 -12.10 -9.62 3.54
CA PHE A 115 -11.95 -9.38 4.98
C PHE A 115 -12.88 -8.27 5.49
N ARG A 116 -12.99 -7.16 4.76
CA ARG A 116 -13.92 -6.09 5.10
C ARG A 116 -15.36 -6.62 5.20
N LEU A 117 -15.76 -7.46 4.25
CA LEU A 117 -17.05 -8.09 4.25
C LEU A 117 -17.21 -9.07 5.42
N LEU A 118 -16.20 -9.89 5.70
CA LEU A 118 -16.19 -10.82 6.82
C LEU A 118 -16.37 -10.10 8.15
N TYR A 119 -15.54 -9.07 8.41
CA TYR A 119 -15.60 -8.30 9.65
C TYR A 119 -16.93 -7.56 9.82
N ALA A 120 -17.52 -7.05 8.74
CA ALA A 120 -18.82 -6.41 8.79
C ALA A 120 -19.99 -7.38 9.07
N ARG A 121 -19.84 -8.66 8.70
CA ARG A 121 -20.94 -9.65 8.80
C ARG A 121 -20.84 -10.52 10.04
N VAL A 122 -19.64 -10.92 10.46
CA VAL A 122 -19.45 -11.86 11.57
C VAL A 122 -18.54 -11.31 12.67
N GLY A 123 -17.99 -10.11 12.50
CA GLY A 123 -17.13 -9.46 13.49
C GLY A 123 -17.87 -9.12 14.77
N ILE A 124 -17.19 -9.26 15.89
CA ILE A 124 -17.70 -8.95 17.24
C ILE A 124 -17.14 -7.56 17.63
N PRO A 125 -17.99 -6.54 17.77
CA PRO A 125 -17.54 -5.21 18.17
C PRO A 125 -17.20 -5.14 19.64
N HIS A 126 -16.15 -4.38 19.96
CA HIS A 126 -15.72 -4.11 21.32
C HIS A 126 -15.61 -2.61 21.55
N CYS A 127 -15.67 -2.19 22.80
CA CYS A 127 -15.45 -0.80 23.17
C CYS A 127 -13.97 -0.42 22.96
N PRO A 128 -13.65 0.61 22.16
CA PRO A 128 -12.27 1.03 21.94
C PRO A 128 -11.58 1.57 23.20
N LYS A 129 -12.31 1.89 24.27
CA LYS A 129 -11.74 2.35 25.54
C LYS A 129 -11.51 1.21 26.53
N CYS A 130 -12.51 0.38 26.80
CA CYS A 130 -12.45 -0.64 27.86
C CYS A 130 -12.33 -2.06 27.32
N GLY A 131 -12.44 -2.29 26.02
CA GLY A 131 -12.34 -3.62 25.41
C GLY A 131 -13.54 -4.53 25.60
N ARG A 132 -14.60 -4.09 26.30
CA ARG A 132 -15.80 -4.89 26.52
C ARG A 132 -16.55 -5.11 25.22
N GLU A 133 -17.10 -6.31 25.02
CA GLU A 133 -18.01 -6.60 23.91
C GLU A 133 -19.20 -5.65 23.93
N ILE A 134 -19.51 -5.04 22.79
CA ILE A 134 -20.62 -4.10 22.63
C ILE A 134 -21.81 -4.83 22.03
N LYS A 135 -22.95 -4.72 22.72
CA LYS A 135 -24.25 -5.21 22.24
C LYS A 135 -25.14 -4.03 21.89
N LYS A 136 -26.20 -4.30 21.13
CA LYS A 136 -27.25 -3.30 20.88
C LYS A 136 -27.77 -2.76 22.22
N GLN A 137 -27.86 -1.43 22.35
CA GLN A 137 -28.58 -0.82 23.50
C GLN A 137 -30.09 -0.95 23.29
N THR A 138 -30.78 -1.41 24.33
CA THR A 138 -32.24 -1.35 24.36
C THR A 138 -32.69 0.05 24.75
N VAL A 139 -33.94 0.40 24.40
CA VAL A 139 -34.55 1.67 24.79
C VAL A 139 -34.54 1.84 26.32
N ASP A 140 -34.80 0.77 27.07
CA ASP A 140 -34.75 0.78 28.55
C ASP A 140 -33.39 1.17 29.09
N GLN A 141 -32.29 0.63 28.48
CA GLN A 141 -30.92 0.99 28.87
C GLN A 141 -30.59 2.47 28.56
N MET A 142 -31.12 3.00 27.44
CA MET A 142 -30.95 4.40 27.10
C MET A 142 -31.67 5.31 28.13
N VAL A 143 -32.91 4.93 28.50
CA VAL A 143 -33.68 5.62 29.52
C VAL A 143 -32.94 5.64 30.85
N GLU A 144 -32.45 4.47 31.30
CA GLU A 144 -31.70 4.36 32.57
C GLU A 144 -30.47 5.27 32.60
N GLN A 145 -29.64 5.24 31.53
CA GLN A 145 -28.46 6.11 31.42
C GLN A 145 -28.79 7.61 31.41
N ILE A 146 -29.88 8.02 30.76
CA ILE A 146 -30.32 9.41 30.76
C ILE A 146 -30.84 9.83 32.15
N MET A 147 -31.54 8.91 32.82
CA MET A 147 -32.05 9.17 34.19
C MET A 147 -30.95 9.20 35.26
N GLU A 148 -29.77 8.62 35.01
CA GLU A 148 -28.59 8.75 35.88
C GLU A 148 -27.91 10.14 35.80
N MET A 149 -28.28 10.99 34.82
CA MET A 149 -27.77 12.35 34.74
C MET A 149 -28.28 13.19 35.95
N PRO A 150 -27.54 14.22 36.37
CA PRO A 150 -27.95 15.06 37.50
C PRO A 150 -29.37 15.59 37.35
N GLU A 151 -30.11 15.59 38.45
CA GLU A 151 -31.47 16.14 38.49
C GLU A 151 -31.52 17.61 38.00
N ARG A 152 -32.53 17.96 37.22
CA ARG A 152 -32.72 19.26 36.54
C ARG A 152 -31.79 19.51 35.35
N THR A 153 -31.01 18.54 34.91
CA THR A 153 -30.29 18.64 33.64
C THR A 153 -31.26 18.86 32.48
N LYS A 154 -31.01 19.89 31.66
CA LYS A 154 -31.79 20.19 30.46
C LYS A 154 -31.19 19.48 29.28
N ILE A 155 -31.97 18.64 28.62
CA ILE A 155 -31.53 17.83 27.46
C ILE A 155 -32.41 18.08 26.24
N GLN A 156 -31.84 17.89 25.08
CA GLN A 156 -32.56 17.82 23.80
C GLN A 156 -32.30 16.45 23.14
N LEU A 157 -33.34 15.81 22.71
CA LEU A 157 -33.26 14.57 21.95
C LEU A 157 -33.23 14.90 20.47
N LEU A 158 -32.11 14.57 19.80
CA LEU A 158 -31.85 14.87 18.40
C LEU A 158 -31.83 13.62 17.58
N ALA A 159 -32.50 13.66 16.42
CA ALA A 159 -32.47 12.60 15.43
C ALA A 159 -31.47 12.96 14.29
N PRO A 160 -30.31 12.30 14.17
CA PRO A 160 -29.32 12.56 13.13
C PRO A 160 -29.74 11.93 11.79
N VAL A 161 -30.54 12.67 11.00
CA VAL A 161 -31.14 12.20 9.74
C VAL A 161 -30.23 12.35 8.51
N VAL A 162 -29.24 13.26 8.56
CA VAL A 162 -28.21 13.40 7.53
C VAL A 162 -26.84 13.45 8.19
N ARG A 163 -25.92 12.64 7.71
CA ARG A 163 -24.56 12.55 8.22
C ARG A 163 -23.55 12.63 7.08
N GLY A 164 -22.85 13.77 6.98
CA GLY A 164 -21.77 14.00 6.04
C GLY A 164 -22.16 13.81 4.56
N ARG A 165 -23.41 14.12 4.18
CA ARG A 165 -23.89 14.01 2.81
C ARG A 165 -24.01 15.36 2.13
N LYS A 166 -23.59 15.44 0.88
CA LYS A 166 -23.79 16.62 0.02
C LYS A 166 -25.23 16.74 -0.44
N GLY A 167 -25.72 17.94 -0.58
CA GLY A 167 -27.08 18.21 -1.09
C GLY A 167 -27.74 19.40 -0.39
N THR A 168 -28.78 19.92 -0.98
CA THR A 168 -29.60 20.99 -0.36
C THR A 168 -30.57 20.47 0.70
N HIS A 169 -30.83 19.16 0.73
CA HIS A 169 -31.72 18.46 1.67
C HIS A 169 -33.11 19.11 1.86
N ALA A 170 -33.54 19.98 0.92
CA ALA A 170 -34.78 20.76 1.02
C ALA A 170 -36.03 19.88 1.22
N LYS A 171 -36.13 18.73 0.52
CA LYS A 171 -37.26 17.81 0.68
C LYS A 171 -37.34 17.19 2.09
N LEU A 172 -36.20 16.92 2.71
CA LEU A 172 -36.09 16.36 4.06
C LEU A 172 -36.55 17.40 5.09
N LEU A 173 -36.04 18.65 4.97
CA LEU A 173 -36.41 19.76 5.84
C LEU A 173 -37.92 20.09 5.72
N ASP A 174 -38.47 20.07 4.51
CA ASP A 174 -39.91 20.29 4.26
C ASP A 174 -40.76 19.15 4.87
N ARG A 175 -40.31 17.89 4.76
CA ARG A 175 -40.94 16.76 5.41
C ARG A 175 -40.94 16.89 6.92
N ALA A 176 -39.79 17.24 7.53
CA ALA A 176 -39.67 17.45 8.97
C ALA A 176 -40.63 18.56 9.46
N LYS A 177 -40.71 19.68 8.70
CA LYS A 177 -41.66 20.77 8.97
C LYS A 177 -43.13 20.30 8.92
N LYS A 178 -43.50 19.54 7.91
CA LYS A 178 -44.85 18.96 7.73
C LYS A 178 -45.21 17.95 8.82
N SER A 179 -44.20 17.24 9.35
CA SER A 179 -44.39 16.30 10.47
C SER A 179 -44.49 16.99 11.85
N GLY A 180 -44.45 18.34 11.91
CA GLY A 180 -44.67 19.11 13.11
C GLY A 180 -43.42 19.42 13.94
N TYR A 181 -42.24 19.07 13.45
CA TYR A 181 -40.99 19.47 14.11
C TYR A 181 -40.73 20.95 13.90
N VAL A 182 -40.19 21.60 14.95
CA VAL A 182 -40.00 23.06 14.97
C VAL A 182 -38.57 23.47 14.72
N ARG A 183 -37.60 22.66 15.18
CA ARG A 183 -36.18 22.99 15.18
C ARG A 183 -35.32 21.90 14.59
N VAL A 184 -34.20 22.33 13.99
CA VAL A 184 -33.19 21.48 13.41
C VAL A 184 -31.82 22.04 13.72
N LYS A 185 -30.86 21.16 14.03
CA LYS A 185 -29.44 21.50 14.17
C LYS A 185 -28.72 21.11 12.88
N ILE A 186 -28.09 22.08 12.22
CA ILE A 186 -27.38 21.89 10.96
C ILE A 186 -25.94 22.34 11.16
N ASP A 187 -24.99 21.43 10.93
CA ASP A 187 -23.57 21.70 11.08
C ASP A 187 -23.20 22.37 12.41
N GLY A 188 -23.87 21.94 13.48
CA GLY A 188 -23.70 22.45 14.84
C GLY A 188 -24.54 23.68 15.18
N ASN A 189 -25.17 24.33 14.21
CA ASN A 189 -25.99 25.54 14.45
C ASN A 189 -27.49 25.20 14.49
N MET A 190 -28.22 25.88 15.38
CA MET A 190 -29.65 25.68 15.57
C MET A 190 -30.45 26.60 14.64
N TYR A 191 -31.41 26.03 13.91
CA TYR A 191 -32.33 26.73 12.99
C TYR A 191 -33.78 26.41 13.34
N GLU A 192 -34.69 27.34 13.07
CA GLU A 192 -36.11 27.09 13.09
C GLU A 192 -36.61 26.64 11.70
N LEU A 193 -37.37 25.56 11.65
CA LEU A 193 -37.93 25.03 10.37
C LEU A 193 -39.00 25.96 9.77
N SER A 194 -39.43 26.99 10.50
CA SER A 194 -40.27 28.08 9.98
C SER A 194 -39.51 28.97 8.99
N GLU A 195 -38.19 29.12 9.17
CA GLU A 195 -37.31 29.92 8.34
C GLU A 195 -36.95 29.26 7.04
N GLU A 196 -36.52 30.04 6.03
CA GLU A 196 -36.01 29.54 4.78
C GLU A 196 -34.52 29.11 4.93
N ILE A 197 -34.28 27.82 5.00
CA ILE A 197 -32.93 27.26 5.18
C ILE A 197 -32.34 26.91 3.80
N LYS A 198 -31.28 27.62 3.37
CA LYS A 198 -30.57 27.36 2.11
C LYS A 198 -29.23 26.70 2.41
N LEU A 199 -29.06 25.47 1.93
CA LEU A 199 -27.83 24.71 2.07
C LEU A 199 -27.10 24.59 0.73
N ASP A 200 -25.77 24.65 0.76
CA ASP A 200 -24.94 24.48 -0.45
C ASP A 200 -24.91 23.02 -0.84
N LYS A 201 -25.30 22.74 -2.07
CA LYS A 201 -25.33 21.37 -2.66
C LYS A 201 -23.96 20.70 -2.75
N ASN A 202 -22.86 21.46 -2.72
CA ASN A 202 -21.50 20.96 -2.91
C ASN A 202 -20.78 20.66 -1.58
N ILE A 203 -21.33 21.15 -0.47
CA ILE A 203 -20.81 20.95 0.88
C ILE A 203 -21.47 19.73 1.54
N LYS A 204 -20.72 19.04 2.40
CA LYS A 204 -21.29 17.95 3.22
C LYS A 204 -21.95 18.55 4.44
N HIS A 205 -23.18 18.18 4.68
CA HIS A 205 -23.97 18.65 5.82
C HIS A 205 -24.29 17.51 6.81
N ASN A 206 -24.39 17.88 8.09
CA ASN A 206 -24.94 17.08 9.16
C ASN A 206 -26.24 17.75 9.60
N ILE A 207 -27.35 16.99 9.61
CA ILE A 207 -28.67 17.51 9.96
C ILE A 207 -29.27 16.62 11.05
N GLU A 208 -29.61 17.23 12.18
CA GLU A 208 -30.22 16.58 13.33
C GLU A 208 -31.54 17.27 13.65
N ILE A 209 -32.65 16.51 13.65
CA ILE A 209 -33.97 17.06 14.00
C ILE A 209 -34.15 17.02 15.50
N VAL A 210 -34.56 18.14 16.10
CA VAL A 210 -34.92 18.22 17.54
C VAL A 210 -36.29 17.61 17.73
N VAL A 211 -36.34 16.41 18.34
CA VAL A 211 -37.61 15.69 18.57
C VAL A 211 -38.28 16.09 19.87
N ASP A 212 -37.53 16.16 20.95
CA ASP A 212 -38.06 16.61 22.25
C ASP A 212 -37.02 17.38 23.08
N ARG A 213 -37.54 18.16 24.05
CA ARG A 213 -36.75 18.91 25.02
C ARG A 213 -37.26 18.58 26.40
N LEU A 214 -36.40 18.00 27.23
CA LEU A 214 -36.77 17.47 28.53
C LEU A 214 -35.87 18.04 29.62
N VAL A 215 -36.34 17.96 30.83
CA VAL A 215 -35.59 18.21 32.04
C VAL A 215 -35.56 16.92 32.84
N VAL A 216 -34.37 16.40 33.12
CA VAL A 216 -34.20 15.15 33.88
C VAL A 216 -34.79 15.35 35.29
N LYS A 217 -35.81 14.58 35.61
CA LYS A 217 -36.49 14.55 36.92
C LYS A 217 -37.23 13.22 37.08
N GLU A 218 -37.50 12.81 38.26
CA GLU A 218 -38.32 11.64 38.55
C GLU A 218 -39.72 11.73 37.90
N GLY A 219 -40.20 10.64 37.29
CA GLY A 219 -41.51 10.52 36.67
C GLY A 219 -41.61 10.93 35.19
N ILE A 220 -40.46 11.16 34.50
CA ILE A 220 -40.45 11.44 33.03
C ILE A 220 -40.19 10.19 32.19
N GLU A 221 -39.98 9.02 32.80
CA GLU A 221 -39.49 7.81 32.15
C GLU A 221 -40.36 7.41 30.95
N GLN A 222 -41.69 7.42 31.10
CA GLN A 222 -42.62 7.07 30.02
C GLN A 222 -42.51 8.04 28.84
N ARG A 223 -42.51 9.36 29.12
CA ARG A 223 -42.35 10.36 28.07
C ARG A 223 -41.00 10.28 27.39
N LEU A 224 -39.94 9.99 28.18
CA LEU A 224 -38.60 9.82 27.69
C LEU A 224 -38.52 8.58 26.75
N THR A 225 -39.14 7.46 27.15
CA THR A 225 -39.24 6.24 26.33
C THR A 225 -39.90 6.53 24.97
N ASP A 226 -41.12 7.15 25.00
CA ASP A 226 -41.84 7.49 23.78
C ASP A 226 -41.04 8.42 22.86
N SER A 227 -40.33 9.40 23.46
CA SER A 227 -39.48 10.32 22.68
C SER A 227 -38.25 9.63 22.10
N ILE A 228 -37.60 8.71 22.82
CA ILE A 228 -36.47 7.91 22.35
C ILE A 228 -36.91 7.04 21.19
N GLU A 229 -38.01 6.31 21.29
CA GLU A 229 -38.54 5.49 20.21
C GLU A 229 -38.81 6.32 18.95
N ASN A 230 -39.40 7.51 19.10
CA ASN A 230 -39.59 8.43 17.98
C ASN A 230 -38.26 8.86 17.32
N VAL A 231 -37.24 9.18 18.11
CA VAL A 231 -35.91 9.54 17.59
C VAL A 231 -35.28 8.38 16.83
N LEU A 232 -35.28 7.18 17.42
CA LEU A 232 -34.69 5.98 16.85
C LEU A 232 -35.36 5.59 15.53
N ASN A 233 -36.70 5.69 15.48
CA ASN A 233 -37.48 5.45 14.25
C ASN A 233 -37.15 6.49 13.16
N LEU A 234 -36.96 7.75 13.53
CA LEU A 234 -36.67 8.83 12.57
C LEU A 234 -35.23 8.78 12.03
N ALA A 235 -34.28 8.37 12.87
CA ALA A 235 -32.83 8.33 12.57
C ALA A 235 -32.25 6.92 12.43
N GLU A 236 -33.10 5.93 12.12
CA GLU A 236 -32.67 4.55 11.85
C GLU A 236 -31.82 3.94 12.98
N GLY A 237 -32.29 4.11 14.22
CA GLY A 237 -31.66 3.52 15.41
C GLY A 237 -30.56 4.38 16.06
N LEU A 238 -30.44 5.65 15.67
CA LEU A 238 -29.46 6.58 16.27
C LEU A 238 -30.15 7.72 17.01
N MET A 239 -29.54 8.16 18.11
CA MET A 239 -29.98 9.30 18.89
C MET A 239 -28.79 10.10 19.42
N THR A 240 -28.89 11.41 19.37
CA THR A 240 -27.98 12.32 20.09
C THR A 240 -28.75 12.99 21.22
N VAL A 241 -28.24 12.88 22.43
CA VAL A 241 -28.71 13.66 23.59
C VAL A 241 -27.78 14.85 23.77
N ASP A 242 -28.29 16.03 23.48
CA ASP A 242 -27.55 17.29 23.62
C ASP A 242 -27.85 17.88 25.01
N VAL A 243 -26.84 17.91 25.88
CA VAL A 243 -26.95 18.48 27.20
C VAL A 243 -26.74 19.99 27.10
N ILE A 244 -27.74 20.79 27.43
CA ILE A 244 -27.66 22.24 27.32
C ILE A 244 -26.62 22.78 28.32
N GLY A 245 -25.50 23.26 27.77
CA GLY A 245 -24.35 23.73 28.55
C GLY A 245 -23.34 22.65 28.94
N GLY A 246 -23.46 21.44 28.36
CA GLY A 246 -22.57 20.31 28.56
C GLY A 246 -22.19 19.64 27.24
N GLU A 247 -21.65 18.43 27.31
CA GLU A 247 -21.30 17.62 26.15
C GLU A 247 -22.50 16.83 25.63
N SER A 248 -22.55 16.61 24.31
CA SER A 248 -23.55 15.76 23.67
C SER A 248 -23.17 14.29 23.82
N VAL A 249 -24.15 13.43 24.15
CA VAL A 249 -23.98 11.98 24.25
C VAL A 249 -24.71 11.30 23.08
N GLN A 250 -24.05 10.40 22.39
CA GLN A 250 -24.68 9.61 21.32
C GLN A 250 -25.10 8.25 21.83
N PHE A 251 -26.30 7.84 21.44
CA PHE A 251 -26.86 6.52 21.70
C PHE A 251 -27.17 5.82 20.38
N SER A 252 -27.01 4.50 20.37
CA SER A 252 -27.33 3.69 19.22
C SER A 252 -28.07 2.43 19.66
N GLU A 253 -29.19 2.18 19.05
CA GLU A 253 -29.90 0.90 19.20
C GLU A 253 -29.05 -0.27 18.72
N SER A 254 -28.00 0.02 17.96
CA SER A 254 -27.14 -1.00 17.34
C SER A 254 -25.91 -1.34 18.18
N PHE A 255 -25.10 -0.37 18.62
CA PHE A 255 -23.83 -0.67 19.29
C PHE A 255 -23.39 0.43 20.29
N SER A 256 -23.52 0.17 21.59
CA SER A 256 -23.00 1.09 22.62
C SER A 256 -22.40 0.36 23.81
N CYS A 257 -21.41 0.99 24.44
CA CYS A 257 -20.77 0.47 25.64
C CYS A 257 -21.49 1.01 26.89
N PRO A 258 -22.07 0.14 27.73
CA PRO A 258 -22.76 0.59 28.93
C PRO A 258 -21.84 1.25 29.95
N ASP A 259 -20.57 0.84 30.03
CA ASP A 259 -19.63 1.35 31.02
C ASP A 259 -18.98 2.68 30.62
N CYS A 260 -18.72 2.88 29.33
CA CYS A 260 -18.02 4.05 28.81
C CYS A 260 -18.93 5.08 28.14
N GLY A 261 -20.21 4.78 27.94
CA GLY A 261 -21.16 5.64 27.24
C GLY A 261 -20.82 5.93 25.77
N ILE A 262 -19.96 5.11 25.16
CA ILE A 262 -19.55 5.28 23.76
C ILE A 262 -20.47 4.47 22.89
N SER A 263 -21.08 5.13 21.88
CA SER A 263 -21.75 4.47 20.77
C SER A 263 -20.81 4.37 19.56
N ILE A 264 -20.77 3.20 18.91
CA ILE A 264 -20.03 2.98 17.68
C ILE A 264 -21.02 3.08 16.52
N GLU A 265 -20.58 3.74 15.44
CA GLU A 265 -21.34 3.78 14.19
C GLU A 265 -21.61 2.37 13.68
N GLU A 266 -22.67 2.21 12.90
CA GLU A 266 -23.03 0.94 12.28
C GLU A 266 -21.83 0.35 11.52
N ILE A 267 -21.59 -0.95 11.77
CA ILE A 267 -20.45 -1.66 11.21
C ILE A 267 -20.80 -2.13 9.80
N GLU A 268 -20.26 -1.43 8.82
CA GLU A 268 -20.40 -1.74 7.40
C GLU A 268 -19.04 -2.06 6.79
N PRO A 269 -18.98 -2.72 5.61
CA PRO A 269 -17.69 -2.97 4.93
C PRO A 269 -16.86 -1.69 4.69
N ARG A 270 -17.51 -0.52 4.51
CA ARG A 270 -16.80 0.78 4.37
C ARG A 270 -16.11 1.24 5.65
N SER A 271 -16.56 0.79 6.82
CA SER A 271 -15.94 1.10 8.11
C SER A 271 -14.52 0.52 8.25
N PHE A 272 -14.22 -0.52 7.49
CA PHE A 272 -12.90 -1.15 7.43
C PHE A 272 -12.06 -0.70 6.23
N SER A 273 -12.50 0.28 5.47
CA SER A 273 -11.75 0.81 4.33
C SER A 273 -10.84 1.95 4.75
N PHE A 274 -9.54 1.77 4.65
CA PHE A 274 -8.57 2.85 4.86
C PHE A 274 -8.50 3.84 3.68
N ASN A 275 -9.13 3.53 2.55
CA ASN A 275 -9.28 4.45 1.40
C ASN A 275 -10.56 5.30 1.46
N ASN A 276 -11.40 5.07 2.48
CA ASN A 276 -12.66 5.78 2.67
C ASN A 276 -12.61 6.58 3.98
N PRO A 277 -13.04 7.85 4.01
CA PRO A 277 -13.07 8.67 5.23
C PRO A 277 -13.87 8.08 6.40
N PHE A 278 -14.83 7.17 6.11
CA PHE A 278 -15.60 6.48 7.16
C PHE A 278 -14.73 5.55 8.00
N GLY A 279 -13.79 4.83 7.38
CA GLY A 279 -12.94 3.87 8.07
C GLY A 279 -11.51 4.36 8.33
N ALA A 280 -11.02 5.28 7.51
CA ALA A 280 -9.63 5.75 7.58
C ALA A 280 -9.33 6.50 8.88
N CYS A 281 -8.15 6.28 9.43
CA CYS A 281 -7.63 7.09 10.53
C CYS A 281 -7.62 8.58 10.12
N PRO A 282 -8.22 9.48 10.92
CA PRO A 282 -8.33 10.90 10.57
C PRO A 282 -6.99 11.63 10.56
N GLU A 283 -6.00 11.14 11.31
CA GLU A 283 -4.66 11.73 11.40
C GLU A 283 -3.79 11.48 10.17
N CYS A 284 -3.77 10.24 9.67
CA CYS A 284 -2.94 9.84 8.51
C CYS A 284 -3.76 9.59 7.24
N PHE A 285 -5.07 9.83 7.28
CA PHE A 285 -5.98 9.60 6.14
C PHE A 285 -5.85 8.20 5.51
N GLY A 286 -5.60 7.19 6.35
CA GLY A 286 -5.48 5.80 5.94
C GLY A 286 -4.11 5.39 5.41
N LEU A 287 -3.10 6.26 5.46
CA LEU A 287 -1.74 5.91 5.04
C LEU A 287 -1.04 4.99 6.05
N GLY A 288 -1.36 5.13 7.35
CA GLY A 288 -0.72 4.37 8.43
C GLY A 288 0.62 4.96 8.90
N TYR A 289 1.13 5.94 8.19
CA TYR A 289 2.40 6.60 8.52
C TYR A 289 2.30 8.11 8.28
N LYS A 290 3.25 8.82 8.85
CA LYS A 290 3.49 10.25 8.58
C LYS A 290 4.92 10.43 8.11
N MET A 291 5.15 11.40 7.24
CA MET A 291 6.47 11.87 6.90
C MET A 291 6.80 13.03 7.84
N GLU A 292 7.82 12.88 8.66
CA GLU A 292 8.24 13.87 9.64
C GLU A 292 9.72 14.17 9.45
N PHE A 293 10.10 15.44 9.63
CA PHE A 293 11.51 15.83 9.56
C PHE A 293 12.29 15.17 10.69
N ASP A 294 13.39 14.52 10.34
CA ASP A 294 14.25 13.81 11.28
C ASP A 294 15.51 14.62 11.60
N GLU A 295 15.75 14.82 12.88
CA GLU A 295 16.94 15.49 13.37
C GLU A 295 18.23 14.87 12.81
N ASN A 296 18.31 13.54 12.79
CA ASN A 296 19.54 12.86 12.34
C ASN A 296 19.79 13.01 10.83
N LEU A 297 18.75 13.27 10.05
CA LEU A 297 18.89 13.59 8.64
C LEU A 297 19.25 15.07 8.43
N MET A 298 18.71 15.96 9.25
CA MET A 298 19.02 17.40 9.20
C MET A 298 20.40 17.73 9.76
N ILE A 299 20.87 16.93 10.73
CA ILE A 299 22.15 17.08 11.43
C ILE A 299 22.87 15.71 11.44
N PRO A 300 23.42 15.29 10.30
CA PRO A 300 23.93 13.93 10.12
C PRO A 300 25.24 13.64 10.87
N ASP A 301 26.05 14.67 11.14
CA ASP A 301 27.27 14.54 11.95
C ASP A 301 27.23 15.52 13.13
N LYS A 302 26.80 14.99 14.27
CA LYS A 302 26.66 15.78 15.51
C LYS A 302 27.99 16.13 16.18
N ARG A 303 29.09 15.58 15.70
CA ARG A 303 30.45 15.96 16.15
C ARG A 303 30.91 17.30 15.58
N LEU A 304 30.26 17.74 14.49
CA LEU A 304 30.49 19.07 13.94
C LEU A 304 29.72 20.12 14.75
N SER A 305 30.32 21.31 14.81
CA SER A 305 29.64 22.49 15.32
C SER A 305 28.74 23.14 14.25
N ILE A 306 27.87 24.05 14.65
CA ILE A 306 27.06 24.83 13.72
C ILE A 306 27.95 25.64 12.77
N SER A 307 29.02 26.22 13.25
CA SER A 307 29.99 26.97 12.45
C SER A 307 30.72 26.09 11.42
N GLU A 308 30.92 24.81 11.71
CA GLU A 308 31.52 23.83 10.81
C GLU A 308 30.51 23.19 9.83
N GLY A 309 29.21 23.50 9.97
CA GLY A 309 28.17 23.04 9.06
C GLY A 309 27.46 21.78 9.51
N ALA A 310 27.26 21.57 10.80
CA ALA A 310 26.45 20.46 11.33
C ALA A 310 25.03 20.43 10.74
N ILE A 311 24.42 21.59 10.49
CA ILE A 311 23.08 21.72 9.92
C ILE A 311 23.17 21.67 8.39
N THR A 312 22.64 20.60 7.79
CA THR A 312 22.71 20.36 6.34
C THR A 312 21.41 20.63 5.60
N VAL A 313 20.32 20.84 6.32
CA VAL A 313 18.98 21.01 5.72
C VAL A 313 18.90 22.29 4.89
N MET A 314 18.18 22.23 3.79
CA MET A 314 18.03 23.33 2.84
C MET A 314 17.48 24.59 3.53
N GLY A 315 18.09 25.73 3.18
CA GLY A 315 17.78 27.05 3.74
C GLY A 315 18.50 27.37 5.05
N TRP A 316 19.19 26.41 5.67
CA TRP A 316 20.01 26.59 6.86
C TRP A 316 21.51 26.32 6.63
N GLN A 317 21.88 25.81 5.47
CA GLN A 317 23.29 25.56 5.10
C GLN A 317 24.16 26.83 5.14
N SER A 318 23.55 27.99 4.92
CA SER A 318 24.22 29.30 5.00
C SER A 318 24.55 29.74 6.44
N CYS A 319 24.20 28.96 7.46
CA CYS A 319 24.53 29.27 8.86
C CYS A 319 26.05 29.29 9.13
N THR A 320 26.88 28.73 8.24
CA THR A 320 28.33 28.83 8.28
C THR A 320 28.85 30.18 7.78
N ASP A 321 28.07 30.93 7.00
CA ASP A 321 28.43 32.26 6.51
C ASP A 321 27.98 33.35 7.49
N LYS A 322 28.94 34.02 8.12
CA LYS A 322 28.70 35.10 9.08
C LYS A 322 27.92 36.29 8.51
N LYS A 323 27.79 36.40 7.21
CA LYS A 323 26.98 37.44 6.53
C LYS A 323 25.54 37.01 6.25
N SER A 324 25.18 35.77 6.53
CA SER A 324 23.85 35.27 6.28
C SER A 324 22.87 35.66 7.39
N PHE A 325 21.60 35.77 7.04
CA PHE A 325 20.53 36.03 8.00
C PHE A 325 20.32 34.83 8.97
N THR A 326 20.52 33.60 8.46
CA THR A 326 20.46 32.39 9.28
C THR A 326 21.55 32.36 10.36
N TYR A 327 22.78 32.78 10.02
CA TYR A 327 23.84 32.96 11.02
C TYR A 327 23.45 34.00 12.06
N ALA A 328 22.93 35.16 11.64
CA ALA A 328 22.53 36.23 12.56
C ALA A 328 21.43 35.78 13.56
N ILE A 329 20.50 34.93 13.14
CA ILE A 329 19.51 34.33 14.06
C ILE A 329 20.20 33.43 15.09
N LEU A 330 21.07 32.54 14.65
CA LEU A 330 21.76 31.59 15.53
C LEU A 330 22.75 32.32 16.48
N ASP A 331 23.42 33.38 16.03
CA ASP A 331 24.28 34.24 16.85
C ASP A 331 23.45 34.99 17.92
N ALA A 332 22.27 35.45 17.58
CA ALA A 332 21.34 36.06 18.55
C ALA A 332 20.88 35.04 19.61
N LEU A 333 20.53 33.83 19.19
CA LEU A 333 20.18 32.75 20.12
C LEU A 333 21.36 32.34 21.00
N SER A 334 22.58 32.26 20.46
CA SER A 334 23.78 31.91 21.22
C SER A 334 24.04 32.89 22.34
N LYS A 335 23.80 34.18 22.12
CA LYS A 335 23.92 35.25 23.14
C LYS A 335 22.81 35.23 24.16
N GLU A 336 21.57 34.94 23.75
CA GLU A 336 20.41 34.92 24.66
C GLU A 336 20.40 33.70 25.58
N TYR A 337 20.90 32.54 25.08
CA TYR A 337 20.89 31.27 25.81
C TYR A 337 22.30 30.82 26.27
N ASP A 338 23.29 31.70 26.17
CA ASP A 338 24.68 31.53 26.63
C ASP A 338 25.34 30.21 26.13
N PHE A 339 25.38 30.03 24.81
CA PHE A 339 26.07 28.91 24.17
C PHE A 339 26.96 29.38 23.00
N SER A 340 27.91 28.54 22.57
CA SER A 340 28.82 28.84 21.44
C SER A 340 28.40 28.09 20.19
N LEU A 341 28.40 28.75 19.03
CA LEU A 341 28.19 28.11 17.73
C LEU A 341 29.37 27.22 17.30
N ASP A 342 30.51 27.29 17.97
CA ASP A 342 31.69 26.46 17.71
C ASP A 342 31.72 25.17 18.56
N THR A 343 30.74 24.97 19.43
CA THR A 343 30.55 23.72 20.21
C THR A 343 29.99 22.60 19.31
N PRO A 344 30.52 21.37 19.37
CA PRO A 344 29.93 20.22 18.72
C PRO A 344 28.45 20.06 19.06
N PHE A 345 27.60 19.72 18.08
CA PHE A 345 26.17 19.68 18.30
C PHE A 345 25.73 18.68 19.38
N GLU A 346 26.48 17.57 19.51
CA GLU A 346 26.26 16.54 20.54
C GLU A 346 26.54 17.00 21.98
N ASP A 347 27.36 18.03 22.13
CA ASP A 347 27.77 18.57 23.45
C ASP A 347 26.85 19.66 24.00
N TYR A 348 25.83 20.07 23.21
CA TYR A 348 24.82 21.02 23.71
C TYR A 348 23.95 20.42 24.83
N SER A 349 23.61 21.27 25.80
CA SER A 349 22.64 20.89 26.84
C SER A 349 21.28 20.59 26.20
N LYS A 350 20.45 19.80 26.90
CA LYS A 350 19.11 19.49 26.44
C LYS A 350 18.26 20.74 26.17
N GLU A 351 18.42 21.79 26.97
CA GLU A 351 17.71 23.05 26.81
C GLU A 351 18.09 23.76 25.50
N ILE A 352 19.39 23.85 25.19
CA ILE A 352 19.87 24.45 23.95
C ILE A 352 19.43 23.63 22.74
N HIS A 353 19.53 22.32 22.87
CA HIS A 353 19.07 21.37 21.84
C HIS A 353 17.58 21.56 21.54
N ASP A 354 16.72 21.65 22.57
CA ASP A 354 15.29 21.89 22.42
C ASP A 354 15.00 23.26 21.78
N VAL A 355 15.72 24.31 22.17
CA VAL A 355 15.58 25.64 21.56
C VAL A 355 15.96 25.63 20.08
N LEU A 356 17.05 24.97 19.71
CA LEU A 356 17.49 24.90 18.32
C LEU A 356 16.50 24.10 17.45
N LEU A 357 15.98 22.99 17.93
CA LEU A 357 15.07 22.14 17.17
C LEU A 357 13.60 22.61 17.20
N HIS A 358 13.12 23.02 18.36
CA HIS A 358 11.70 23.30 18.61
C HIS A 358 11.36 24.76 18.81
N GLY A 359 12.37 25.63 18.97
CA GLY A 359 12.24 27.08 19.04
C GLY A 359 12.09 27.66 20.45
N THR A 360 11.89 28.97 20.48
CA THR A 360 11.89 29.79 21.72
C THR A 360 10.50 29.86 22.40
N ASN A 361 9.52 29.08 21.97
CA ASN A 361 8.13 29.10 22.46
C ASN A 361 7.50 30.51 22.45
N GLY A 362 7.79 31.29 21.40
CA GLY A 362 7.26 32.64 21.23
C GLY A 362 8.07 33.74 21.88
N LYS A 363 9.16 33.42 22.59
CA LYS A 363 10.06 34.44 23.14
C LYS A 363 10.84 35.08 21.99
N GLU A 364 10.75 36.38 21.83
CA GLU A 364 11.47 37.15 20.82
C GLU A 364 12.92 37.40 21.23
N VAL A 365 13.84 37.23 20.27
CA VAL A 365 15.26 37.58 20.40
C VAL A 365 15.61 38.68 19.41
N LYS A 366 16.51 39.59 19.82
CA LYS A 366 16.96 40.70 18.97
C LYS A 366 18.07 40.24 18.01
N VAL A 367 17.73 40.17 16.74
CA VAL A 367 18.66 39.76 15.66
C VAL A 367 19.23 41.01 14.99
N TYR A 368 20.54 41.20 15.10
CA TYR A 368 21.27 42.25 14.43
C TYR A 368 21.78 41.73 13.08
N TYR A 369 21.29 42.28 12.00
CA TYR A 369 21.66 41.83 10.67
C TYR A 369 22.16 43.00 9.79
N LYS A 370 23.28 42.80 9.12
CA LYS A 370 23.87 43.71 8.13
C LYS A 370 23.85 43.06 6.78
N GLY A 371 22.80 43.35 5.98
CA GLY A 371 22.65 42.86 4.63
C GLY A 371 23.10 43.84 3.56
N GLN A 372 22.99 43.45 2.30
CA GLN A 372 23.37 44.30 1.14
C GLN A 372 22.51 45.60 1.04
N ARG A 373 21.32 45.64 1.66
CA ARG A 373 20.35 46.76 1.63
C ARG A 373 20.39 47.63 2.89
N GLY A 374 21.30 47.38 3.85
CA GLY A 374 21.41 48.15 5.10
C GLY A 374 21.57 47.29 6.35
N GLU A 375 21.69 47.98 7.48
CA GLU A 375 21.74 47.35 8.81
C GLU A 375 20.35 47.48 9.45
N GLY A 376 19.92 46.43 10.17
CA GLY A 376 18.63 46.43 10.89
C GLY A 376 18.64 45.57 12.14
N VAL A 377 17.77 45.88 13.06
CA VAL A 377 17.47 45.05 14.24
C VAL A 377 16.08 44.48 14.09
N TYR A 378 15.94 43.18 14.21
CA TYR A 378 14.69 42.47 14.05
C TYR A 378 14.38 41.72 15.33
N ASP A 379 13.16 41.86 15.83
CA ASP A 379 12.66 41.00 16.90
C ASP A 379 12.11 39.71 16.28
N VAL A 380 12.73 38.57 16.55
CA VAL A 380 12.43 37.28 15.94
C VAL A 380 12.08 36.27 17.02
N ALA A 381 10.87 35.79 17.00
CA ALA A 381 10.47 34.58 17.75
C ALA A 381 10.91 33.35 16.93
N PHE A 382 12.01 32.74 17.31
CA PHE A 382 12.53 31.59 16.57
C PHE A 382 11.65 30.37 16.74
N GLU A 383 11.06 29.89 15.65
CA GLU A 383 10.11 28.78 15.64
C GLU A 383 10.74 27.39 15.78
N GLY A 384 12.09 27.31 15.74
CA GLY A 384 12.83 26.05 15.73
C GLY A 384 13.11 25.53 14.32
N LEU A 385 14.17 24.75 14.21
CA LEU A 385 14.65 24.23 12.92
C LEU A 385 13.57 23.37 12.26
N ILE A 386 12.95 22.45 13.01
CA ILE A 386 11.93 21.51 12.50
C ILE A 386 10.72 22.27 11.96
N LYS A 387 10.10 23.13 12.76
CA LYS A 387 8.90 23.88 12.33
C LYS A 387 9.19 24.83 11.18
N ASN A 388 10.39 25.45 11.16
CA ASN A 388 10.79 26.32 10.05
C ASN A 388 10.85 25.57 8.73
N VAL A 389 11.48 24.39 8.73
CA VAL A 389 11.61 23.55 7.54
C VAL A 389 10.25 22.98 7.11
N GLU A 390 9.39 22.55 8.07
CA GLU A 390 8.01 22.14 7.79
C GLU A 390 7.18 23.25 7.12
N ARG A 391 7.28 24.47 7.62
CA ARG A 391 6.58 25.62 7.04
C ARG A 391 7.04 25.86 5.61
N ARG A 392 8.37 25.89 5.37
CA ARG A 392 8.95 26.08 4.04
C ARG A 392 8.52 24.97 3.06
N TYR A 393 8.49 23.72 3.51
CA TYR A 393 8.00 22.57 2.73
C TYR A 393 6.53 22.74 2.32
N ARG A 394 5.67 23.24 3.22
CA ARG A 394 4.26 23.49 2.92
C ARG A 394 4.04 24.67 1.98
N GLU A 395 4.83 25.72 2.13
CA GLU A 395 4.69 26.98 1.37
C GLU A 395 5.31 26.92 -0.02
N THR A 396 6.26 26.02 -0.27
CA THR A 396 6.90 25.91 -1.59
C THR A 396 5.94 25.36 -2.64
N GLY A 397 5.86 26.04 -3.78
CA GLY A 397 5.14 25.58 -4.98
C GLY A 397 5.99 24.73 -5.94
N SER A 398 7.29 24.54 -5.63
CA SER A 398 8.22 23.80 -6.50
C SER A 398 8.31 22.35 -6.11
N GLU A 399 7.95 21.43 -7.01
CA GLU A 399 8.06 19.98 -6.78
C GLU A 399 9.53 19.54 -6.59
N THR A 400 10.48 20.18 -7.24
CA THR A 400 11.92 19.91 -7.05
C THR A 400 12.36 20.24 -5.62
N MET A 401 11.95 21.42 -5.10
CA MET A 401 12.27 21.80 -3.72
C MET A 401 11.57 20.92 -2.70
N LYS A 402 10.35 20.47 -2.97
CA LYS A 402 9.68 19.50 -2.10
C LYS A 402 10.46 18.19 -2.01
N ALA A 403 10.87 17.65 -3.16
CA ALA A 403 11.67 16.42 -3.21
C ALA A 403 12.99 16.56 -2.42
N GLU A 404 13.65 17.72 -2.48
CA GLU A 404 14.85 17.98 -1.70
C GLU A 404 14.59 18.05 -0.19
N TYR A 405 13.45 18.62 0.25
CA TYR A 405 13.04 18.60 1.66
C TYR A 405 12.68 17.18 2.14
N GLU A 406 12.06 16.37 1.29
CA GLU A 406 11.67 14.99 1.61
C GLU A 406 12.88 14.09 1.90
N GLU A 407 14.08 14.43 1.41
CA GLU A 407 15.33 13.75 1.77
C GLU A 407 15.67 13.87 3.27
N PHE A 408 15.12 14.86 3.96
CA PHE A 408 15.30 15.09 5.40
C PHE A 408 14.14 14.56 6.25
N MET A 409 13.23 13.80 5.65
CA MET A 409 12.08 13.21 6.33
C MET A 409 12.25 11.71 6.53
N ASN A 410 11.81 11.24 7.67
CA ASN A 410 11.60 9.81 7.92
C ASN A 410 10.11 9.46 7.87
N ILE A 411 9.83 8.22 7.49
CA ILE A 411 8.51 7.64 7.54
C ILE A 411 8.32 7.03 8.93
N THR A 412 7.49 7.66 9.75
CA THR A 412 7.15 7.19 11.10
C THR A 412 5.74 6.59 11.12
N PRO A 413 5.48 5.51 11.88
CA PRO A 413 4.12 5.03 12.07
C PRO A 413 3.23 6.14 12.64
N CYS A 414 2.02 6.30 12.12
CA CYS A 414 1.09 7.30 12.63
C CYS A 414 0.82 7.09 14.12
N HIS A 415 1.00 8.12 14.93
CA HIS A 415 0.86 8.05 16.40
C HIS A 415 -0.56 7.67 16.84
N ALA A 416 -1.59 8.12 16.11
CA ALA A 416 -2.99 7.84 16.44
C ALA A 416 -3.39 6.39 16.16
N CYS A 417 -3.07 5.85 14.98
CA CYS A 417 -3.44 4.49 14.61
C CYS A 417 -2.30 3.47 14.73
N LYS A 418 -1.11 3.89 15.14
CA LYS A 418 0.10 3.03 15.29
C LYS A 418 0.38 2.16 14.06
N GLY A 419 0.20 2.73 12.88
CA GLY A 419 0.39 2.04 11.61
C GLY A 419 -0.82 1.25 11.09
N GLN A 420 -1.90 1.12 11.85
CA GLN A 420 -3.05 0.27 11.52
C GLN A 420 -4.04 0.89 10.52
N ARG A 421 -3.86 2.14 10.10
CA ARG A 421 -4.60 2.86 9.05
C ARG A 421 -6.06 3.18 9.32
N LEU A 422 -6.72 2.54 10.28
CA LEU A 422 -8.16 2.61 10.55
C LEU A 422 -8.49 3.39 11.82
N LYS A 423 -9.76 3.79 11.94
CA LYS A 423 -10.30 4.40 13.15
C LYS A 423 -10.36 3.40 14.32
N PRO A 424 -10.29 3.87 15.58
CA PRO A 424 -10.36 3.00 16.75
C PRO A 424 -11.61 2.11 16.81
N GLY A 425 -12.76 2.61 16.35
CA GLY A 425 -14.02 1.84 16.30
C GLY A 425 -13.96 0.63 15.36
N ALA A 426 -13.31 0.78 14.19
CA ALA A 426 -13.10 -0.33 13.26
C ALA A 426 -12.06 -1.33 13.79
N LEU A 427 -11.02 -0.84 14.45
CA LEU A 427 -9.98 -1.68 15.06
C LEU A 427 -10.48 -2.44 16.30
N ALA A 428 -11.56 -2.00 16.89
CA ALA A 428 -12.19 -2.65 18.03
C ALA A 428 -13.14 -3.80 17.63
N VAL A 429 -13.30 -4.08 16.33
CA VAL A 429 -14.06 -5.24 15.83
C VAL A 429 -13.11 -6.40 15.62
N THR A 430 -13.46 -7.58 16.14
CA THR A 430 -12.61 -8.77 16.06
C THR A 430 -13.31 -9.97 15.42
N VAL A 431 -12.51 -10.82 14.80
CA VAL A 431 -12.87 -12.15 14.33
C VAL A 431 -11.81 -13.11 14.87
N GLY A 432 -12.22 -14.08 15.72
CA GLY A 432 -11.26 -14.95 16.39
C GLY A 432 -10.26 -14.18 17.27
N ASP A 433 -10.75 -13.18 18.01
CA ASP A 433 -9.98 -12.30 18.91
C ASP A 433 -8.90 -11.43 18.21
N LYS A 434 -8.93 -11.33 16.89
CA LYS A 434 -8.03 -10.50 16.08
C LYS A 434 -8.78 -9.43 15.29
N ASN A 435 -8.25 -8.21 15.29
CA ASN A 435 -8.76 -7.15 14.42
C ASN A 435 -8.21 -7.31 12.98
N ILE A 436 -8.81 -6.60 12.04
CA ILE A 436 -8.45 -6.69 10.61
C ILE A 436 -7.00 -6.28 10.34
N ALA A 437 -6.45 -5.32 11.08
CA ALA A 437 -5.07 -4.86 10.93
C ALA A 437 -4.07 -5.90 11.45
N GLU A 438 -4.39 -6.58 12.56
CA GLU A 438 -3.58 -7.68 13.07
C GLU A 438 -3.52 -8.85 12.09
N LEU A 439 -4.67 -9.23 11.49
CA LEU A 439 -4.70 -10.31 10.48
C LEU A 439 -3.89 -9.93 9.23
N THR A 440 -4.08 -8.72 8.72
CA THR A 440 -3.35 -8.27 7.53
C THR A 440 -1.86 -8.00 7.79
N GLY A 441 -1.46 -7.86 9.05
CA GLY A 441 -0.08 -7.76 9.51
C GLY A 441 0.64 -9.11 9.67
N MET A 442 -0.09 -10.22 9.67
CA MET A 442 0.50 -11.57 9.72
C MET A 442 1.13 -11.93 8.38
N SER A 443 2.18 -12.78 8.39
CA SER A 443 2.61 -13.45 7.17
C SER A 443 1.49 -14.35 6.63
N ILE A 444 1.43 -14.49 5.30
CA ILE A 444 0.40 -15.28 4.61
C ILE A 444 0.32 -16.70 5.18
N GLU A 445 1.48 -17.30 5.50
CA GLU A 445 1.55 -18.62 6.13
C GLU A 445 0.88 -18.66 7.53
N LYS A 446 1.17 -17.67 8.39
CA LYS A 446 0.54 -17.55 9.71
C LYS A 446 -0.95 -17.25 9.61
N LEU A 447 -1.32 -16.41 8.65
CA LEU A 447 -2.72 -16.07 8.38
C LEU A 447 -3.50 -17.30 7.94
N GLN A 448 -2.95 -18.13 7.05
CA GLN A 448 -3.56 -19.38 6.63
C GLN A 448 -3.75 -20.35 7.81
N ALA A 449 -2.73 -20.50 8.66
CA ALA A 449 -2.81 -21.33 9.87
C ALA A 449 -3.92 -20.83 10.82
N PHE A 450 -3.96 -19.52 11.08
CA PHE A 450 -5.00 -18.88 11.89
C PHE A 450 -6.41 -19.15 11.33
N LEU A 451 -6.62 -19.00 10.04
CA LEU A 451 -7.93 -19.20 9.41
C LEU A 451 -8.39 -20.67 9.44
N LYS A 452 -7.44 -21.63 9.38
CA LYS A 452 -7.74 -23.08 9.52
C LYS A 452 -8.17 -23.45 10.96
N GLU A 453 -7.62 -22.76 11.95
CA GLU A 453 -7.92 -22.98 13.36
C GLU A 453 -9.11 -22.15 13.85
N LEU A 454 -9.59 -21.21 13.04
CA LEU A 454 -10.66 -20.28 13.39
C LEU A 454 -11.97 -21.02 13.67
N LYS A 455 -12.44 -20.88 14.91
CA LYS A 455 -13.74 -21.47 15.35
C LYS A 455 -14.81 -20.39 15.31
N LEU A 456 -15.72 -20.51 14.39
CA LEU A 456 -16.92 -19.69 14.30
C LEU A 456 -18.13 -20.47 14.81
N THR A 457 -19.12 -19.76 15.35
CA THR A 457 -20.41 -20.36 15.70
C THR A 457 -21.14 -20.82 14.43
N ASN A 458 -22.12 -21.73 14.57
CA ASN A 458 -22.92 -22.20 13.44
C ASN A 458 -23.59 -21.04 12.68
N HIS A 459 -24.06 -20.02 13.39
CA HIS A 459 -24.66 -18.83 12.79
C HIS A 459 -23.61 -18.00 12.00
N GLN A 460 -22.44 -17.77 12.58
CA GLN A 460 -21.35 -17.07 11.88
C GLN A 460 -20.85 -17.84 10.66
N MET A 461 -20.80 -19.19 10.72
CA MET A 461 -20.43 -20.03 9.57
C MET A 461 -21.48 -19.98 8.46
N LEU A 462 -22.77 -19.91 8.79
CA LEU A 462 -23.83 -19.78 7.79
C LEU A 462 -23.67 -18.46 7.00
N ILE A 463 -23.27 -17.39 7.67
CA ILE A 463 -23.12 -16.06 7.05
C ILE A 463 -21.75 -15.90 6.39
N GLY A 464 -20.68 -16.30 7.08
CA GLY A 464 -19.29 -16.04 6.71
C GLY A 464 -18.59 -17.17 5.95
N GLY A 465 -19.19 -18.37 5.91
CA GLY A 465 -18.53 -19.55 5.35
C GLY A 465 -18.10 -19.42 3.89
N GLN A 466 -18.94 -18.83 3.06
CA GLN A 466 -18.60 -18.59 1.64
C GLN A 466 -17.49 -17.55 1.49
N ILE A 467 -17.51 -16.50 2.33
CA ILE A 467 -16.47 -15.46 2.34
C ILE A 467 -15.12 -16.07 2.75
N LEU A 468 -15.12 -16.90 3.79
CA LEU A 468 -13.91 -17.61 4.25
C LEU A 468 -13.35 -18.56 3.18
N LYS A 469 -14.22 -19.23 2.43
CA LYS A 469 -13.82 -20.10 1.32
C LYS A 469 -13.05 -19.30 0.26
N GLU A 470 -13.58 -18.13 -0.13
CA GLU A 470 -12.92 -17.25 -1.09
C GLU A 470 -11.57 -16.72 -0.57
N ILE A 471 -11.52 -16.29 0.70
CA ILE A 471 -10.28 -15.85 1.35
C ILE A 471 -9.24 -16.97 1.33
N ASN A 472 -9.61 -18.18 1.79
CA ASN A 472 -8.69 -19.32 1.84
C ASN A 472 -8.17 -19.72 0.46
N SER A 473 -9.02 -19.70 -0.57
CA SER A 473 -8.62 -19.98 -1.95
C SER A 473 -7.57 -19.00 -2.45
N ARG A 474 -7.79 -17.69 -2.26
CA ARG A 474 -6.86 -16.64 -2.68
C ARG A 474 -5.54 -16.67 -1.90
N ILE A 475 -5.61 -16.95 -0.59
CA ILE A 475 -4.41 -17.15 0.24
C ILE A 475 -3.61 -18.36 -0.25
N GLN A 476 -4.29 -19.45 -0.60
CA GLN A 476 -3.61 -20.63 -1.14
C GLN A 476 -2.86 -20.31 -2.44
N PHE A 477 -3.45 -19.52 -3.36
CA PHE A 477 -2.74 -19.10 -4.56
C PHE A 477 -1.47 -18.29 -4.27
N LEU A 478 -1.50 -17.42 -3.25
CA LEU A 478 -0.29 -16.71 -2.82
C LEU A 478 0.77 -17.65 -2.22
N MET A 479 0.35 -18.70 -1.52
CA MET A 479 1.24 -19.76 -1.03
C MET A 479 1.87 -20.55 -2.18
N ASP A 480 1.07 -20.88 -3.20
CA ASP A 480 1.49 -21.69 -4.35
C ASP A 480 2.52 -20.98 -5.24
N VAL A 481 2.47 -19.64 -5.29
CA VAL A 481 3.49 -18.84 -5.99
C VAL A 481 4.70 -18.46 -5.12
N GLY A 482 4.83 -19.06 -3.92
CA GLY A 482 5.98 -18.87 -3.04
C GLY A 482 6.03 -17.53 -2.29
N LEU A 483 4.88 -16.89 -2.05
CA LEU A 483 4.77 -15.60 -1.34
C LEU A 483 4.31 -15.74 0.12
N ASN A 484 4.56 -16.89 0.73
CA ASN A 484 4.15 -17.23 2.10
C ASN A 484 4.67 -16.28 3.19
N TYR A 485 5.81 -15.62 2.96
CA TYR A 485 6.45 -14.69 3.89
C TYR A 485 5.89 -13.26 3.84
N LEU A 486 5.16 -12.88 2.78
CA LEU A 486 4.56 -11.56 2.66
C LEU A 486 3.42 -11.36 3.66
N THR A 487 3.08 -10.08 3.91
CA THR A 487 1.89 -9.69 4.65
C THR A 487 0.90 -8.98 3.73
N LEU A 488 -0.39 -9.13 3.98
CA LEU A 488 -1.42 -8.44 3.19
C LEU A 488 -1.37 -6.91 3.34
N GLY A 489 -0.88 -6.42 4.48
CA GLY A 489 -0.71 -4.99 4.76
C GLY A 489 0.50 -4.35 4.07
N ARG A 490 1.40 -5.14 3.46
CA ARG A 490 2.60 -4.61 2.80
C ARG A 490 2.24 -3.74 1.60
N ALA A 491 2.81 -2.55 1.55
CA ALA A 491 2.61 -1.61 0.45
C ALA A 491 3.21 -2.15 -0.86
N THR A 492 2.45 -2.04 -1.97
CA THR A 492 2.88 -2.57 -3.28
C THR A 492 4.13 -1.89 -3.82
N GLY A 493 4.36 -0.61 -3.48
CA GLY A 493 5.57 0.12 -3.87
C GLY A 493 6.87 -0.41 -3.23
N THR A 494 6.78 -1.27 -2.19
CA THR A 494 7.94 -1.89 -1.53
C THR A 494 8.27 -3.28 -2.06
N LEU A 495 7.48 -3.79 -3.00
CA LEU A 495 7.66 -5.11 -3.58
C LEU A 495 8.78 -5.10 -4.63
N SER A 496 9.52 -6.19 -4.71
CA SER A 496 10.38 -6.45 -5.86
C SER A 496 9.54 -6.72 -7.13
N GLY A 497 10.14 -6.56 -8.31
CA GLY A 497 9.45 -6.84 -9.58
C GLY A 497 8.89 -8.27 -9.63
N GLY A 498 9.66 -9.26 -9.20
CA GLY A 498 9.21 -10.65 -9.14
C GLY A 498 8.08 -10.90 -8.13
N GLU A 499 8.10 -10.25 -6.95
CA GLU A 499 6.99 -10.32 -5.99
C GLU A 499 5.70 -9.75 -6.59
N ALA A 500 5.78 -8.56 -7.19
CA ALA A 500 4.63 -7.92 -7.83
C ALA A 500 4.05 -8.76 -8.97
N GLN A 501 4.91 -9.37 -9.78
CA GLN A 501 4.52 -10.26 -10.86
C GLN A 501 3.80 -11.50 -10.35
N ARG A 502 4.33 -12.17 -9.32
CA ARG A 502 3.69 -13.35 -8.70
C ARG A 502 2.36 -13.03 -8.02
N ILE A 503 2.21 -11.85 -7.42
CA ILE A 503 0.93 -11.38 -6.90
C ILE A 503 -0.10 -11.28 -8.03
N ARG A 504 0.26 -10.70 -9.19
CA ARG A 504 -0.64 -10.64 -10.34
C ARG A 504 -0.99 -12.03 -10.85
N LEU A 505 0.00 -12.93 -10.95
CA LEU A 505 -0.24 -14.31 -11.34
C LEU A 505 -1.24 -14.98 -10.41
N ALA A 506 -1.06 -14.90 -9.09
CA ALA A 506 -2.00 -15.43 -8.09
C ALA A 506 -3.41 -14.83 -8.22
N THR A 507 -3.51 -13.52 -8.49
CA THR A 507 -4.79 -12.83 -8.70
C THR A 507 -5.50 -13.32 -9.97
N GLN A 508 -4.76 -13.54 -11.07
CA GLN A 508 -5.32 -14.04 -12.33
C GLN A 508 -5.81 -15.48 -12.21
N ILE A 509 -5.09 -16.34 -11.49
CA ILE A 509 -5.55 -17.70 -11.19
C ILE A 509 -6.88 -17.65 -10.42
N GLY A 510 -6.97 -16.78 -9.43
CA GLY A 510 -8.17 -16.56 -8.63
C GLY A 510 -9.36 -16.06 -9.43
N SER A 511 -9.16 -15.47 -10.62
CA SER A 511 -10.24 -15.03 -11.50
C SER A 511 -10.98 -16.19 -12.20
N GLY A 512 -10.34 -17.39 -12.27
CA GLY A 512 -10.94 -18.59 -12.89
C GLY A 512 -11.19 -18.46 -14.38
N LEU A 513 -10.50 -17.55 -15.09
CA LEU A 513 -10.65 -17.38 -16.53
C LEU A 513 -10.14 -18.62 -17.29
N VAL A 514 -10.87 -19.02 -18.33
CA VAL A 514 -10.53 -20.14 -19.20
C VAL A 514 -10.53 -19.70 -20.67
N GLY A 515 -9.77 -20.38 -21.51
CA GLY A 515 -9.64 -20.06 -22.93
C GLY A 515 -8.84 -18.80 -23.22
N VAL A 516 -7.97 -18.37 -22.32
CA VAL A 516 -7.13 -17.18 -22.40
C VAL A 516 -5.68 -17.56 -22.71
N ALA A 517 -4.95 -16.67 -23.36
CA ALA A 517 -3.50 -16.78 -23.52
C ALA A 517 -2.79 -15.92 -22.46
N TYR A 518 -2.17 -16.56 -21.49
CA TYR A 518 -1.32 -15.87 -20.49
C TYR A 518 0.11 -15.74 -21.02
N ILE A 519 0.65 -14.53 -21.00
CA ILE A 519 1.99 -14.22 -21.46
C ILE A 519 2.78 -13.66 -20.28
N LEU A 520 3.83 -14.38 -19.86
CA LEU A 520 4.62 -14.09 -18.69
C LEU A 520 6.08 -13.78 -19.07
N ASP A 521 6.66 -12.78 -18.37
CA ASP A 521 8.06 -12.38 -18.56
C ASP A 521 8.90 -12.83 -17.36
N GLU A 522 9.74 -13.83 -17.55
CA GLU A 522 10.69 -14.38 -16.58
C GLU A 522 10.10 -14.56 -15.15
N PRO A 523 9.01 -15.32 -14.98
CA PRO A 523 8.33 -15.41 -13.68
C PRO A 523 9.16 -16.12 -12.60
N SER A 524 10.19 -16.87 -12.96
CA SER A 524 11.13 -17.53 -12.02
C SER A 524 12.16 -16.58 -11.43
N ILE A 525 12.28 -15.34 -11.95
CA ILE A 525 13.34 -14.42 -11.54
C ILE A 525 13.31 -14.12 -10.03
N GLY A 526 14.48 -14.26 -9.40
CA GLY A 526 14.64 -14.02 -7.96
C GLY A 526 14.04 -15.10 -7.06
N LEU A 527 13.54 -16.21 -7.63
CA LEU A 527 13.12 -17.37 -6.85
C LEU A 527 14.30 -18.23 -6.43
N HIS A 528 14.17 -18.82 -5.25
CA HIS A 528 15.00 -19.94 -4.84
C HIS A 528 14.52 -21.22 -5.56
N GLN A 529 15.44 -22.15 -5.85
CA GLN A 529 15.10 -23.41 -6.53
C GLN A 529 13.89 -24.13 -5.93
N ARG A 530 13.81 -24.20 -4.59
CA ARG A 530 12.68 -24.80 -3.87
C ARG A 530 11.32 -24.18 -4.21
N ASP A 531 11.29 -22.87 -4.48
CA ASP A 531 10.04 -22.15 -4.75
C ASP A 531 9.67 -22.21 -6.24
N ASN A 532 10.62 -22.55 -7.11
CA ASN A 532 10.42 -22.70 -8.55
C ASN A 532 9.47 -23.86 -8.88
N ASP A 533 9.56 -24.98 -8.16
CA ASP A 533 8.65 -26.12 -8.32
C ASP A 533 7.18 -25.73 -8.09
N LYS A 534 6.92 -24.87 -7.10
CA LYS A 534 5.57 -24.36 -6.82
C LYS A 534 5.06 -23.49 -7.96
N LEU A 535 5.92 -22.60 -8.48
CA LEU A 535 5.58 -21.76 -9.62
C LEU A 535 5.24 -22.62 -10.84
N LEU A 536 6.05 -23.63 -11.14
CA LEU A 536 5.80 -24.57 -12.24
C LEU A 536 4.48 -25.32 -12.08
N GLY A 537 4.18 -25.80 -10.86
CA GLY A 537 2.88 -26.38 -10.53
C GLY A 537 1.71 -25.44 -10.82
N THR A 538 1.89 -24.16 -10.48
CA THR A 538 0.92 -23.09 -10.74
C THR A 538 0.70 -22.83 -12.23
N LEU A 539 1.77 -22.75 -13.03
CA LEU A 539 1.70 -22.56 -14.48
C LEU A 539 1.03 -23.76 -15.18
N LYS A 540 1.34 -24.97 -14.75
CA LYS A 540 0.69 -26.20 -15.22
C LYS A 540 -0.80 -26.20 -14.86
N HIS A 541 -1.16 -25.77 -13.67
CA HIS A 541 -2.57 -25.66 -13.27
C HIS A 541 -3.34 -24.67 -14.16
N LEU A 542 -2.76 -23.49 -14.47
CA LEU A 542 -3.36 -22.56 -15.43
C LEU A 542 -3.60 -23.19 -16.81
N ARG A 543 -2.61 -23.93 -17.31
CA ARG A 543 -2.71 -24.69 -18.57
C ARG A 543 -3.86 -25.72 -18.49
N ASP A 544 -3.90 -26.49 -17.42
CA ASP A 544 -4.88 -27.58 -17.23
C ASP A 544 -6.32 -27.09 -17.09
N LEU A 545 -6.51 -25.80 -16.74
CA LEU A 545 -7.81 -25.12 -16.79
C LEU A 545 -8.26 -24.79 -18.23
N GLY A 546 -7.47 -25.10 -19.26
CA GLY A 546 -7.79 -24.82 -20.66
C GLY A 546 -7.26 -23.47 -21.16
N ASN A 547 -6.11 -23.03 -20.65
CA ASN A 547 -5.45 -21.81 -21.08
C ASN A 547 -4.15 -22.10 -21.82
N SER A 548 -3.78 -21.25 -22.76
CA SER A 548 -2.44 -21.23 -23.33
C SER A 548 -1.51 -20.43 -22.43
N VAL A 549 -0.41 -21.00 -21.98
CA VAL A 549 0.56 -20.34 -21.10
C VAL A 549 1.88 -20.18 -21.85
N ILE A 550 2.21 -18.95 -22.23
CA ILE A 550 3.42 -18.60 -22.97
C ILE A 550 4.36 -17.86 -22.02
N VAL A 551 5.54 -18.42 -21.80
CA VAL A 551 6.50 -17.90 -20.83
C VAL A 551 7.82 -17.58 -21.50
N VAL A 552 8.31 -16.35 -21.35
CA VAL A 552 9.69 -16.01 -21.68
C VAL A 552 10.54 -16.46 -20.50
N GLU A 553 11.44 -17.41 -20.68
CA GLU A 553 12.21 -18.00 -19.58
C GLU A 553 13.63 -18.41 -19.95
N HIS A 554 14.47 -18.42 -18.90
CA HIS A 554 15.86 -18.85 -18.94
C HIS A 554 16.15 -20.01 -17.97
N ASP A 555 15.17 -20.40 -17.16
CA ASP A 555 15.30 -21.44 -16.16
C ASP A 555 15.27 -22.83 -16.78
N GLU A 556 16.24 -23.67 -16.42
CA GLU A 556 16.39 -25.02 -16.97
C GLU A 556 15.20 -25.92 -16.65
N ASP A 557 14.71 -25.88 -15.39
CA ASP A 557 13.61 -26.73 -14.95
C ASP A 557 12.31 -26.38 -15.67
N THR A 558 12.06 -25.08 -15.87
CA THR A 558 10.91 -24.59 -16.64
C THR A 558 10.96 -25.06 -18.09
N MET A 559 12.15 -25.04 -18.73
CA MET A 559 12.30 -25.53 -20.10
C MET A 559 12.08 -27.05 -20.20
N ARG A 560 12.59 -27.83 -19.24
CA ARG A 560 12.42 -29.30 -19.20
C ARG A 560 10.97 -29.72 -18.99
N GLU A 561 10.20 -28.94 -18.23
CA GLU A 561 8.81 -29.20 -17.91
C GLU A 561 7.82 -28.60 -18.94
N ALA A 562 8.31 -27.82 -19.91
CA ALA A 562 7.49 -27.21 -20.94
C ALA A 562 6.96 -28.29 -21.93
N ASP A 563 5.70 -28.11 -22.36
CA ASP A 563 5.10 -28.92 -23.41
C ASP A 563 5.72 -28.62 -24.79
N PHE A 564 6.16 -27.35 -24.96
CA PHE A 564 6.73 -26.87 -26.22
C PHE A 564 7.69 -25.70 -25.97
N ILE A 565 8.78 -25.66 -26.71
CA ILE A 565 9.80 -24.62 -26.64
C ILE A 565 9.97 -23.97 -28.01
N VAL A 566 10.12 -22.66 -28.02
CA VAL A 566 10.56 -21.90 -29.21
C VAL A 566 11.88 -21.22 -28.84
N ASP A 567 12.96 -21.66 -29.47
CA ASP A 567 14.29 -21.10 -29.26
C ASP A 567 14.57 -20.01 -30.31
N ILE A 568 14.82 -18.79 -29.84
CA ILE A 568 15.01 -17.60 -30.67
C ILE A 568 16.45 -17.14 -30.58
N GLY A 569 17.08 -17.00 -31.76
CA GLY A 569 18.48 -16.65 -31.86
C GLY A 569 18.89 -16.31 -33.29
N PRO A 570 20.08 -16.76 -33.74
CA PRO A 570 21.14 -17.44 -32.95
C PRO A 570 21.92 -16.53 -32.01
N GLY A 571 21.86 -15.20 -32.18
CA GLY A 571 22.58 -14.21 -31.43
C GLY A 571 21.67 -13.17 -30.78
N ALA A 572 22.18 -11.97 -30.53
CA ALA A 572 21.49 -10.84 -29.96
C ALA A 572 21.43 -9.65 -30.92
N GLY A 573 20.43 -8.79 -30.81
CA GLY A 573 20.25 -7.60 -31.66
C GLY A 573 20.13 -8.01 -33.14
N GLU A 574 20.94 -7.44 -34.00
CA GLU A 574 20.96 -7.73 -35.45
C GLU A 574 21.28 -9.20 -35.79
N HIS A 575 21.97 -9.88 -34.89
CA HIS A 575 22.31 -11.30 -35.04
C HIS A 575 21.27 -12.27 -34.43
N GLY A 576 20.19 -11.71 -33.87
CA GLY A 576 19.04 -12.46 -33.36
C GLY A 576 17.86 -12.45 -34.31
N GLY A 577 16.68 -12.66 -33.78
CA GLY A 577 15.40 -12.49 -34.47
C GLY A 577 14.96 -13.63 -35.35
N GLU A 578 15.61 -14.79 -35.28
CA GLU A 578 15.27 -16.00 -36.03
C GLU A 578 14.77 -17.12 -35.12
N VAL A 579 13.86 -17.95 -35.59
CA VAL A 579 13.48 -19.18 -34.90
C VAL A 579 14.54 -20.24 -35.22
N VAL A 580 15.35 -20.58 -34.21
CA VAL A 580 16.46 -21.55 -34.36
C VAL A 580 15.96 -22.97 -34.26
N ALA A 581 15.06 -23.23 -33.30
CA ALA A 581 14.50 -24.55 -33.06
C ALA A 581 13.12 -24.44 -32.40
N THR A 582 12.26 -25.44 -32.64
CA THR A 582 10.97 -25.62 -31.99
C THR A 582 10.75 -27.07 -31.64
N GLY A 583 10.04 -27.36 -30.57
CA GLY A 583 9.72 -28.71 -30.14
C GLY A 583 9.73 -28.87 -28.63
N ASN A 584 9.77 -30.10 -28.15
CA ASN A 584 9.96 -30.40 -26.74
C ASN A 584 11.44 -30.25 -26.31
N ALA A 585 11.75 -30.39 -25.04
CA ALA A 585 13.11 -30.23 -24.51
C ALA A 585 14.12 -31.20 -25.18
N GLU A 586 13.70 -32.42 -25.47
CA GLU A 586 14.56 -33.43 -26.10
C GLU A 586 14.90 -33.06 -27.55
N GLU A 587 13.93 -32.55 -28.30
CA GLU A 587 14.11 -32.09 -29.69
C GLU A 587 15.05 -30.88 -29.74
N ILE A 588 14.91 -29.95 -28.78
CA ILE A 588 15.81 -28.79 -28.64
C ILE A 588 17.24 -29.24 -28.30
N MET A 589 17.42 -30.21 -27.39
CA MET A 589 18.74 -30.75 -27.03
C MET A 589 19.45 -31.42 -28.19
N GLN A 590 18.72 -32.03 -29.12
CA GLN A 590 19.28 -32.69 -30.32
C GLN A 590 19.65 -31.70 -31.43
N ASN A 591 19.13 -30.47 -31.38
CA ASN A 591 19.44 -29.49 -32.42
C ASN A 591 20.85 -28.91 -32.23
N GLU A 592 21.71 -29.10 -33.24
CA GLU A 592 23.10 -28.63 -33.19
C GLU A 592 23.24 -27.09 -33.26
N LYS A 593 22.25 -26.40 -33.86
CA LYS A 593 22.27 -24.95 -34.01
C LYS A 593 21.78 -24.21 -32.74
N SER A 594 21.08 -24.91 -31.85
CA SER A 594 20.55 -24.34 -30.65
C SER A 594 21.61 -24.22 -29.57
N VAL A 595 21.94 -23.00 -29.18
CA VAL A 595 22.81 -22.72 -28.02
C VAL A 595 22.12 -23.18 -26.72
N THR A 596 20.82 -22.94 -26.60
CA THR A 596 20.00 -23.42 -25.47
C THR A 596 20.06 -24.95 -25.39
N GLY A 597 19.89 -25.65 -26.52
CA GLY A 597 19.99 -27.12 -26.60
C GLY A 597 21.37 -27.62 -26.23
N ALA A 598 22.43 -26.91 -26.60
CA ALA A 598 23.80 -27.25 -26.23
C ALA A 598 24.04 -27.20 -24.72
N TYR A 599 23.48 -26.17 -24.01
CA TYR A 599 23.56 -26.10 -22.55
C TYR A 599 22.66 -27.13 -21.86
N LEU A 600 21.41 -27.29 -22.29
CA LEU A 600 20.48 -28.28 -21.72
C LEU A 600 20.99 -29.74 -21.85
N SER A 601 21.66 -30.07 -22.95
CA SER A 601 22.25 -31.39 -23.17
C SER A 601 23.60 -31.59 -22.47
N GLY A 602 24.20 -30.52 -21.96
CA GLY A 602 25.51 -30.52 -21.33
C GLY A 602 26.68 -30.59 -22.34
N ARG A 603 26.42 -30.42 -23.64
CA ARG A 603 27.49 -30.28 -24.67
C ARG A 603 28.36 -29.05 -24.39
N ILE A 604 27.77 -27.98 -23.89
CA ILE A 604 28.46 -26.79 -23.42
C ILE A 604 28.20 -26.66 -21.93
N LYS A 605 29.24 -26.37 -21.16
CA LYS A 605 29.16 -26.12 -19.70
C LYS A 605 30.00 -24.93 -19.31
N ILE A 606 29.58 -24.19 -18.31
CA ILE A 606 30.42 -23.19 -17.62
C ILE A 606 31.37 -23.98 -16.72
N PRO A 607 32.70 -23.92 -16.93
CA PRO A 607 33.63 -24.72 -16.16
C PRO A 607 33.71 -24.24 -14.70
N VAL A 608 33.74 -25.18 -13.78
CA VAL A 608 34.08 -24.90 -12.39
C VAL A 608 35.59 -24.77 -12.26
N PRO A 609 36.14 -23.66 -11.76
CA PRO A 609 37.59 -23.49 -11.62
C PRO A 609 38.18 -24.53 -10.66
N GLU A 610 39.29 -25.14 -11.04
CA GLU A 610 40.01 -26.11 -10.20
C GLU A 610 40.67 -25.46 -9.00
N THR A 611 41.11 -24.22 -9.15
CA THR A 611 41.75 -23.43 -8.08
C THR A 611 40.92 -22.19 -7.74
N ARG A 612 40.84 -21.90 -6.46
CA ARG A 612 40.14 -20.71 -5.95
C ARG A 612 41.15 -19.63 -5.57
N ARG A 613 40.75 -18.35 -5.75
CA ARG A 613 41.56 -17.22 -5.29
C ARG A 613 41.50 -17.14 -3.76
N GLU A 614 42.65 -16.79 -3.15
CA GLU A 614 42.70 -16.47 -1.74
C GLU A 614 42.20 -15.04 -1.49
N PRO A 615 41.44 -14.81 -0.41
CA PRO A 615 41.02 -13.48 -0.04
C PRO A 615 42.20 -12.58 0.30
N THR A 616 42.18 -11.33 -0.17
CA THR A 616 43.16 -10.31 0.16
C THR A 616 42.93 -9.65 1.53
N GLY A 617 41.75 -9.84 2.10
CA GLY A 617 41.31 -9.28 3.38
C GLY A 617 39.86 -9.62 3.67
N TRP A 618 39.34 -9.09 4.78
CA TRP A 618 37.98 -9.35 5.24
C TRP A 618 37.29 -8.07 5.67
N LEU A 619 36.07 -7.87 5.16
CA LEU A 619 35.16 -6.83 5.61
C LEU A 619 34.14 -7.48 6.56
N LYS A 620 34.01 -6.96 7.78
CA LYS A 620 33.13 -7.53 8.79
C LYS A 620 31.93 -6.62 9.03
N VAL A 621 30.75 -7.21 9.01
CA VAL A 621 29.50 -6.60 9.48
C VAL A 621 29.14 -7.27 10.79
N LEU A 622 29.03 -6.49 11.86
CA LEU A 622 28.73 -6.97 13.20
C LEU A 622 27.36 -6.48 13.64
N GLY A 623 26.58 -7.34 14.25
CA GLY A 623 25.29 -6.97 14.86
C GLY A 623 24.21 -6.54 13.87
N ALA A 624 24.15 -7.13 12.69
CA ALA A 624 23.15 -6.77 11.67
C ALA A 624 21.72 -7.12 12.11
N GLN A 625 20.82 -6.11 12.21
CA GLN A 625 19.46 -6.24 12.73
C GLN A 625 18.39 -5.66 11.79
N GLU A 626 18.77 -5.20 10.61
CA GLU A 626 17.83 -4.56 9.69
C GLU A 626 16.74 -5.55 9.22
N ASN A 627 15.48 -5.12 9.25
CA ASN A 627 14.29 -5.89 8.89
C ASN A 627 14.19 -7.22 9.68
N ASN A 628 14.38 -8.36 9.02
CA ASN A 628 14.27 -9.70 9.61
C ASN A 628 15.60 -10.28 10.09
N LEU A 629 16.70 -9.55 10.00
CA LEU A 629 18.01 -10.00 10.47
C LEU A 629 18.07 -10.07 12.00
N LYS A 630 18.60 -11.17 12.53
CA LYS A 630 18.58 -11.52 13.95
C LYS A 630 19.92 -11.26 14.63
N ASN A 631 20.43 -10.03 14.56
CA ASN A 631 21.72 -9.65 15.18
C ASN A 631 22.86 -10.55 14.72
N ILE A 632 23.02 -10.66 13.40
CA ILE A 632 24.00 -11.55 12.80
C ILE A 632 25.35 -10.86 12.54
N ASP A 633 26.42 -11.62 12.67
CA ASP A 633 27.79 -11.22 12.28
C ASP A 633 28.16 -11.93 10.99
N VAL A 634 28.64 -11.16 10.00
CA VAL A 634 29.01 -11.70 8.69
C VAL A 634 30.35 -11.13 8.24
N SER A 635 31.23 -11.99 7.73
CA SER A 635 32.53 -11.60 7.15
C SER A 635 32.51 -11.80 5.65
N PHE A 636 32.78 -10.74 4.88
CA PHE A 636 32.89 -10.76 3.43
C PHE A 636 34.37 -10.81 3.02
N PRO A 637 34.80 -11.82 2.25
CA PRO A 637 36.15 -11.88 1.74
C PRO A 637 36.36 -10.83 0.64
N LEU A 638 37.50 -10.15 0.65
CA LEU A 638 37.89 -9.14 -0.34
C LEU A 638 38.75 -9.77 -1.46
N GLY A 639 38.63 -9.22 -2.67
CA GLY A 639 39.40 -9.67 -3.82
C GLY A 639 38.90 -10.95 -4.48
N VAL A 640 37.74 -11.46 -4.05
CA VAL A 640 37.10 -12.68 -4.57
C VAL A 640 35.61 -12.43 -4.86
N MET A 641 35.01 -13.29 -5.68
CA MET A 641 33.58 -13.27 -5.92
C MET A 641 32.83 -13.93 -4.72
N THR A 642 31.95 -13.18 -4.09
CA THR A 642 31.14 -13.67 -2.97
C THR A 642 29.66 -13.75 -3.36
N CYS A 643 29.06 -14.93 -3.19
CA CYS A 643 27.63 -15.14 -3.39
C CYS A 643 26.87 -15.13 -2.06
N VAL A 644 25.87 -14.26 -1.94
CA VAL A 644 24.92 -14.25 -0.82
C VAL A 644 23.64 -14.95 -1.28
N THR A 645 23.37 -16.11 -0.74
CA THR A 645 22.27 -16.99 -1.16
C THR A 645 21.25 -17.23 -0.08
N GLY A 646 20.12 -17.82 -0.41
CA GLY A 646 19.05 -18.18 0.51
C GLY A 646 17.66 -18.00 -0.13
N VAL A 647 16.64 -18.53 0.54
CA VAL A 647 15.25 -18.44 0.08
C VAL A 647 14.76 -17.01 -0.06
N SER A 648 13.69 -16.81 -0.83
CA SER A 648 13.04 -15.50 -0.95
C SER A 648 12.62 -14.97 0.43
N GLY A 649 12.82 -13.67 0.68
CA GLY A 649 12.51 -13.06 1.98
C GLY A 649 13.46 -13.41 3.14
N SER A 650 14.58 -14.12 2.91
CA SER A 650 15.52 -14.53 3.99
C SER A 650 16.38 -13.40 4.56
N GLY A 651 16.38 -12.19 3.97
CA GLY A 651 17.17 -11.05 4.44
C GLY A 651 18.43 -10.74 3.65
N LYS A 652 18.66 -11.40 2.50
CA LYS A 652 19.83 -11.16 1.64
C LYS A 652 20.01 -9.69 1.26
N SER A 653 18.95 -9.07 0.73
CA SER A 653 18.95 -7.66 0.33
C SER A 653 19.06 -6.71 1.53
N SER A 654 18.51 -7.09 2.69
CA SER A 654 18.67 -6.33 3.93
C SER A 654 20.14 -6.27 4.35
N LEU A 655 20.85 -7.39 4.31
CA LEU A 655 22.27 -7.45 4.64
C LEU A 655 23.14 -6.67 3.63
N VAL A 656 22.95 -6.93 2.35
CA VAL A 656 23.83 -6.39 1.30
C VAL A 656 23.49 -4.94 0.96
N ASN A 657 22.21 -4.65 0.62
CA ASN A 657 21.82 -3.34 0.10
C ASN A 657 21.49 -2.35 1.21
N GLN A 658 20.80 -2.78 2.28
CA GLN A 658 20.37 -1.86 3.33
C GLN A 658 21.46 -1.59 4.36
N ILE A 659 22.31 -2.55 4.67
CA ILE A 659 23.40 -2.39 5.65
C ILE A 659 24.74 -2.16 4.94
N LEU A 660 25.27 -3.18 4.26
CA LEU A 660 26.65 -3.14 3.73
C LEU A 660 26.84 -2.00 2.73
N TYR A 661 26.00 -1.91 1.69
CA TYR A 661 26.11 -0.88 0.66
C TYR A 661 25.92 0.52 1.25
N LYS A 662 24.84 0.75 2.00
CA LYS A 662 24.57 2.08 2.57
C LYS A 662 25.68 2.53 3.50
N ARG A 663 26.19 1.65 4.36
CA ARG A 663 27.28 1.97 5.27
C ARG A 663 28.57 2.32 4.54
N LEU A 664 28.96 1.54 3.54
CA LEU A 664 30.14 1.83 2.73
C LEU A 664 29.97 3.11 1.89
N ALA A 665 28.82 3.33 1.30
CA ALA A 665 28.52 4.55 0.56
C ALA A 665 28.64 5.80 1.46
N ARG A 666 28.16 5.72 2.69
CA ARG A 666 28.32 6.80 3.69
C ARG A 666 29.78 7.01 4.09
N ASP A 667 30.46 5.95 4.52
CA ASP A 667 31.77 6.05 5.14
C ASP A 667 32.89 6.37 4.12
N LEU A 668 32.77 5.84 2.87
CA LEU A 668 33.78 6.00 1.83
C LEU A 668 33.45 7.12 0.85
N ASN A 669 32.18 7.23 0.44
CA ASN A 669 31.76 8.18 -0.60
C ASN A 669 31.04 9.42 -0.03
N ARG A 670 30.90 9.54 1.29
CA ARG A 670 30.19 10.62 1.98
C ARG A 670 28.75 10.79 1.45
N ALA A 671 28.09 9.68 1.08
CA ALA A 671 26.71 9.72 0.64
C ALA A 671 25.80 10.21 1.77
N ARG A 672 24.87 11.11 1.45
CA ARG A 672 23.96 11.72 2.43
C ARG A 672 22.81 10.79 2.85
N THR A 673 22.45 9.84 2.02
CA THR A 673 21.40 8.85 2.31
C THR A 673 21.92 7.73 3.19
N ILE A 674 21.22 7.49 4.28
CA ILE A 674 21.46 6.38 5.22
C ILE A 674 20.50 5.23 4.95
#